data_30af98b2ba911e49beb00a24df20c722
#
_entry.id   30af98b2ba911e49beb00a24df20c722
#
_cell.length_a   1.000
_cell.length_b   1.000
_cell.length_c   1.000
_cell.angle_alpha   90.00
_cell.angle_beta   90.00
_cell.angle_gamma   90.00
#
_symmetry.space_group_name_H-M   'P 1'
#
loop_
_entity.id
_entity.type
_entity.pdbx_description
1 polymer ?
#
loop_
_entity_poly.entity_id
_entity_poly.type
_entity_poly.pdbx_seq_one_letter_code
_entity_poly.pdbx_strand_id
1 'polypeptide(L)'
;MTPSTVVRHVPAWVVNGVTVTLGLALVQCSIALAAGAEAARAAIATAVCASLADVVTTTDRVARRVLAAVIASTVSGTLFLLVRPHEAWLVPAVALIVFATMLIQSWGPKAGTVSFAAALALVFAMSLPASQPLTWQRFAWGLAGSAGYWIWAVATARLLQPTWRRVALAASAHDLGRLLAAIARQTGHPEDMAWRSGVLDAESAFADRLQAARDLVFANDAGPQARRETAILLHLIDLRDLAMASRLEVGPSPTQFATQRQAELTGRVVEQLAASLQAIATHLRTGTDRVVDAKIDETIAGLLAELEATAQTDPCEAVAGVSSLLRSKLDMLRSLQRLLEAGDPVELPCARSDLRRYITPDEWRLAAVRANLRTDAPVFRHAARTCATATAAYALTRALPWMPHPQWIVLTIMAVMQGNVALTLLRRNARVLGTLAGCLAVLALTTASSSTTWLSACFLVASGIAHAFFGIRYSVTAAAAAVMALLQAHLAVPDNGFSTLERFADTIAGAAIGWAATFVLPTWERRNLAAALRQAIAALRAYAAEATTLSDDGAGLPRFARQRAYDGIRTLAATRTRSLAEPADVRVPIPQLTSWLAASYGLMAQLSNLRLSLAMHARDHATPDFAAAVTRVSREVDGLLADGALQAPASPPRQLEDERVLAAVPHLLPRVRRTLDEAARVAAHAAQIEALIRPPESEASPRPTIAHGLADVKDEPR
;
A
#
# COMPACT_ATOMS: atom_id res chain seq x y z
N MET A 1 -36.02 -2.67 2.59
CA MET A 1 -34.63 -2.40 2.18
C MET A 1 -33.88 -3.71 2.09
N THR A 2 -33.32 -4.04 0.96
CA THR A 2 -32.47 -5.26 0.85
C THR A 2 -31.17 -5.06 1.62
N PRO A 3 -30.57 -6.12 2.18
CA PRO A 3 -29.28 -6.01 2.90
C PRO A 3 -28.20 -5.25 2.12
N SER A 4 -28.22 -5.35 0.79
CA SER A 4 -27.30 -4.65 -0.10
C SER A 4 -27.47 -3.12 -0.12
N THR A 5 -28.65 -2.58 0.14
CA THR A 5 -28.88 -1.12 0.20
C THR A 5 -28.33 -0.51 1.49
N VAL A 6 -28.45 -1.17 2.63
CA VAL A 6 -27.89 -0.71 3.91
C VAL A 6 -26.36 -0.68 3.86
N VAL A 7 -25.72 -1.71 3.30
CA VAL A 7 -24.26 -1.81 3.19
C VAL A 7 -23.66 -0.71 2.31
N ARG A 8 -24.41 -0.14 1.37
CA ARG A 8 -23.92 0.95 0.48
C ARG A 8 -23.72 2.28 1.21
N HIS A 9 -24.49 2.55 2.25
CA HIS A 9 -24.39 3.82 3.02
C HIS A 9 -23.40 3.74 4.17
N VAL A 10 -23.02 2.54 4.59
CA VAL A 10 -22.09 2.31 5.71
C VAL A 10 -20.66 2.23 5.19
N PRO A 11 -19.65 2.83 5.88
CA PRO A 11 -18.25 2.70 5.51
C PRO A 11 -17.80 1.23 5.47
N ALA A 12 -16.95 0.88 4.49
CA ALA A 12 -16.47 -0.50 4.29
C ALA A 12 -15.85 -1.12 5.55
N TRP A 13 -15.15 -0.32 6.34
CA TRP A 13 -14.51 -0.79 7.58
C TRP A 13 -15.53 -1.18 8.66
N VAL A 14 -16.68 -0.49 8.74
CA VAL A 14 -17.77 -0.87 9.67
C VAL A 14 -18.39 -2.18 9.23
N VAL A 15 -18.68 -2.32 7.93
CA VAL A 15 -19.23 -3.56 7.39
C VAL A 15 -18.30 -4.73 7.68
N ASN A 16 -17.00 -4.57 7.49
CA ASN A 16 -15.99 -5.59 7.82
C ASN A 16 -16.03 -5.96 9.30
N GLY A 17 -16.05 -4.97 10.20
CA GLY A 17 -16.16 -5.21 11.64
C GLY A 17 -17.43 -5.96 12.02
N VAL A 18 -18.57 -5.58 11.46
CA VAL A 18 -19.86 -6.25 11.71
C VAL A 18 -19.86 -7.69 11.19
N THR A 19 -19.36 -7.94 9.98
CA THR A 19 -19.28 -9.29 9.42
C THR A 19 -18.40 -10.20 10.24
N VAL A 20 -17.25 -9.72 10.71
CA VAL A 20 -16.36 -10.47 11.61
C VAL A 20 -17.05 -10.76 12.93
N THR A 21 -17.70 -9.77 13.56
CA THR A 21 -18.46 -9.97 14.80
C THR A 21 -19.53 -11.05 14.65
N LEU A 22 -20.32 -10.98 13.58
CA LEU A 22 -21.37 -11.97 13.29
C LEU A 22 -20.79 -13.37 13.07
N GLY A 23 -19.67 -13.49 12.36
CA GLY A 23 -19.01 -14.77 12.14
C GLY A 23 -18.49 -15.40 13.43
N LEU A 24 -17.84 -14.61 14.27
CA LEU A 24 -17.35 -15.06 15.58
C LEU A 24 -18.51 -15.43 16.51
N ALA A 25 -19.57 -14.63 16.53
CA ALA A 25 -20.79 -14.93 17.32
C ALA A 25 -21.46 -16.23 16.85
N LEU A 26 -21.58 -16.43 15.53
CA LEU A 26 -22.16 -17.65 14.96
C LEU A 26 -21.34 -18.87 15.36
N VAL A 27 -20.03 -18.84 15.25
CA VAL A 27 -19.12 -19.92 15.64
C VAL A 27 -19.27 -20.20 17.15
N GLN A 28 -19.21 -19.13 17.96
CA GLN A 28 -19.32 -19.27 19.41
C GLN A 28 -20.66 -19.86 19.84
N CYS A 29 -21.79 -19.33 19.34
CA CYS A 29 -23.13 -19.78 19.74
C CYS A 29 -23.42 -21.18 19.22
N SER A 30 -23.08 -21.52 17.97
CA SER A 30 -23.34 -22.84 17.41
C SER A 30 -22.59 -23.94 18.17
N ILE A 31 -21.33 -23.73 18.51
CA ILE A 31 -20.53 -24.71 19.26
C ILE A 31 -20.95 -24.74 20.73
N ALA A 32 -21.34 -23.61 21.34
CA ALA A 32 -21.87 -23.60 22.71
C ALA A 32 -23.15 -24.43 22.85
N LEU A 33 -24.05 -24.33 21.86
CA LEU A 33 -25.29 -25.10 21.83
C LEU A 33 -25.04 -26.60 21.58
N ALA A 34 -24.07 -26.92 20.70
CA ALA A 34 -23.80 -28.30 20.31
C ALA A 34 -22.95 -29.08 21.34
N ALA A 35 -21.98 -28.44 22.00
CA ALA A 35 -20.93 -29.08 22.79
C ALA A 35 -20.59 -28.35 24.10
N GLY A 36 -21.35 -27.35 24.45
CA GLY A 36 -21.20 -26.61 25.70
C GLY A 36 -20.14 -25.51 25.69
N ALA A 37 -20.03 -24.77 26.81
CA ALA A 37 -19.24 -23.55 26.93
C ALA A 37 -17.71 -23.78 26.83
N GLU A 38 -17.19 -24.93 27.26
CA GLU A 38 -15.76 -25.24 27.17
C GLU A 38 -15.31 -25.43 25.73
N ALA A 39 -16.08 -26.17 24.94
CA ALA A 39 -15.83 -26.34 23.51
C ALA A 39 -15.89 -25.00 22.78
N ALA A 40 -16.87 -24.14 23.09
CA ALA A 40 -17.00 -22.82 22.53
C ALA A 40 -15.81 -21.91 22.86
N ARG A 41 -15.25 -21.96 24.07
CA ARG A 41 -14.03 -21.20 24.44
C ARG A 41 -12.80 -21.61 23.63
N ALA A 42 -12.62 -22.93 23.44
CA ALA A 42 -11.51 -23.40 22.59
C ALA A 42 -11.70 -22.97 21.12
N ALA A 43 -12.91 -23.05 20.60
CA ALA A 43 -13.24 -22.69 19.22
C ALA A 43 -13.10 -21.21 18.95
N ILE A 44 -13.56 -20.31 19.83
CA ILE A 44 -13.52 -18.88 19.61
C ILE A 44 -12.07 -18.36 19.64
N ALA A 45 -11.19 -18.88 20.48
CA ALA A 45 -9.79 -18.47 20.53
C ALA A 45 -9.07 -18.68 19.19
N THR A 46 -9.31 -19.81 18.54
CA THR A 46 -8.71 -20.12 17.23
C THR A 46 -9.43 -19.40 16.08
N ALA A 47 -10.76 -19.24 16.17
CA ALA A 47 -11.53 -18.46 15.19
C ALA A 47 -11.10 -16.98 15.16
N VAL A 48 -10.79 -16.38 16.31
CA VAL A 48 -10.23 -15.01 16.39
C VAL A 48 -8.86 -14.94 15.70
N CYS A 49 -7.99 -15.94 15.84
CA CYS A 49 -6.73 -15.96 15.11
C CYS A 49 -6.97 -16.03 13.59
N ALA A 50 -7.90 -16.87 13.14
CA ALA A 50 -8.26 -16.99 11.73
C ALA A 50 -8.83 -15.68 11.16
N SER A 51 -9.67 -14.98 11.94
CA SER A 51 -10.34 -13.74 11.52
C SER A 51 -9.38 -12.59 11.21
N LEU A 52 -8.17 -12.57 11.77
CA LEU A 52 -7.18 -11.54 11.49
C LEU A 52 -6.75 -11.47 10.01
N ALA A 53 -6.88 -12.57 9.28
CA ALA A 53 -6.58 -12.65 7.86
C ALA A 53 -7.78 -12.34 6.95
N ASP A 54 -8.96 -12.11 7.53
CA ASP A 54 -10.18 -11.73 6.82
C ASP A 54 -10.16 -10.23 6.50
N VAL A 55 -9.53 -9.89 5.38
CA VAL A 55 -9.38 -8.53 4.88
C VAL A 55 -10.13 -8.42 3.56
N VAL A 56 -10.77 -7.28 3.33
CA VAL A 56 -11.52 -7.00 2.09
C VAL A 56 -10.65 -7.19 0.85
N THR A 57 -10.91 -8.26 0.11
CA THR A 57 -10.24 -8.63 -1.14
C THR A 57 -11.12 -9.62 -1.94
N THR A 58 -10.59 -10.22 -2.99
CA THR A 58 -11.32 -11.22 -3.79
C THR A 58 -11.57 -12.51 -2.97
N THR A 59 -12.67 -13.19 -3.27
CA THR A 59 -13.07 -14.42 -2.55
C THR A 59 -11.95 -15.46 -2.49
N ASP A 60 -11.25 -15.70 -3.61
CA ASP A 60 -10.16 -16.70 -3.68
C ASP A 60 -8.96 -16.30 -2.80
N ARG A 61 -8.70 -15.00 -2.69
CA ARG A 61 -7.64 -14.49 -1.82
C ARG A 61 -8.02 -14.57 -0.36
N VAL A 62 -9.28 -14.25 -0.01
CA VAL A 62 -9.82 -14.46 1.36
C VAL A 62 -9.69 -15.92 1.74
N ALA A 63 -10.18 -16.83 0.88
CA ALA A 63 -10.14 -18.27 1.15
C ALA A 63 -8.71 -18.76 1.44
N ARG A 64 -7.73 -18.37 0.61
CA ARG A 64 -6.33 -18.79 0.78
C ARG A 64 -5.66 -18.15 1.99
N ARG A 65 -5.90 -16.87 2.28
CA ARG A 65 -5.27 -16.17 3.40
C ARG A 65 -5.82 -16.62 4.75
N VAL A 66 -7.14 -16.75 4.86
CA VAL A 66 -7.75 -17.24 6.10
C VAL A 66 -7.35 -18.70 6.33
N LEU A 67 -7.30 -19.56 5.29
CA LEU A 67 -6.79 -20.92 5.41
C LEU A 67 -5.31 -20.95 5.85
N ALA A 68 -4.47 -20.10 5.28
CA ALA A 68 -3.07 -19.98 5.70
C ALA A 68 -2.96 -19.53 7.16
N ALA A 69 -3.81 -18.60 7.60
CA ALA A 69 -3.88 -18.19 9.00
C ALA A 69 -4.34 -19.33 9.93
N VAL A 70 -5.34 -20.11 9.51
CA VAL A 70 -5.78 -21.32 10.24
C VAL A 70 -4.62 -22.30 10.41
N ILE A 71 -3.93 -22.62 9.34
CA ILE A 71 -2.79 -23.55 9.38
C ILE A 71 -1.66 -23.00 10.27
N ALA A 72 -1.23 -21.76 10.03
CA ALA A 72 -0.13 -21.16 10.76
C ALA A 72 -0.43 -20.99 12.27
N SER A 73 -1.64 -20.56 12.62
CA SER A 73 -2.08 -20.42 14.02
C SER A 73 -2.22 -21.76 14.71
N THR A 74 -2.80 -22.77 14.04
CA THR A 74 -2.92 -24.12 14.58
C THR A 74 -1.54 -24.73 14.85
N VAL A 75 -0.62 -24.63 13.88
CA VAL A 75 0.75 -25.14 14.06
C VAL A 75 1.46 -24.42 15.19
N SER A 76 1.41 -23.09 15.24
CA SER A 76 2.05 -22.27 16.27
C SER A 76 1.56 -22.62 17.70
N GLY A 77 0.24 -22.62 17.89
CA GLY A 77 -0.36 -22.90 19.19
C GLY A 77 -0.15 -24.36 19.65
N THR A 78 -0.35 -25.31 18.72
CA THR A 78 -0.18 -26.74 19.02
C THR A 78 1.28 -27.08 19.35
N LEU A 79 2.25 -26.56 18.59
CA LEU A 79 3.67 -26.80 18.84
C LEU A 79 4.08 -26.32 20.24
N PHE A 80 3.63 -25.13 20.63
CA PHE A 80 3.90 -24.63 21.99
C PHE A 80 3.27 -25.52 23.06
N LEU A 81 2.00 -25.94 22.90
CA LEU A 81 1.29 -26.78 23.88
C LEU A 81 1.89 -28.18 24.00
N LEU A 82 2.41 -28.76 22.92
CA LEU A 82 3.12 -30.06 22.91
C LEU A 82 4.45 -29.98 23.66
N VAL A 83 5.18 -28.86 23.51
CA VAL A 83 6.48 -28.67 24.18
C VAL A 83 6.32 -28.26 25.65
N ARG A 84 5.17 -27.72 26.01
CA ARG A 84 4.88 -27.15 27.34
C ARG A 84 5.22 -28.05 28.54
N PRO A 85 5.01 -29.38 28.50
CA PRO A 85 5.40 -30.26 29.61
C PRO A 85 6.92 -30.34 29.84
N HIS A 86 7.71 -29.93 28.86
CA HIS A 86 9.16 -30.02 28.87
C HIS A 86 9.80 -28.62 29.05
N GLU A 87 9.98 -28.18 30.29
CA GLU A 87 10.41 -26.80 30.61
C GLU A 87 11.71 -26.36 29.91
N ALA A 88 12.67 -27.26 29.75
CA ALA A 88 13.95 -26.99 29.08
C ALA A 88 13.76 -26.59 27.58
N TRP A 89 12.72 -27.05 26.94
CA TRP A 89 12.46 -26.81 25.52
C TRP A 89 11.55 -25.60 25.27
N LEU A 90 10.98 -24.96 26.29
CA LEU A 90 10.05 -23.84 26.12
C LEU A 90 10.72 -22.63 25.47
N VAL A 91 11.90 -22.23 25.92
CA VAL A 91 12.63 -21.07 25.37
C VAL A 91 13.04 -21.32 23.91
N PRO A 92 13.65 -22.47 23.54
CA PRO A 92 13.90 -22.84 22.17
C PRO A 92 12.65 -22.88 21.29
N ALA A 93 11.54 -23.42 21.81
CA ALA A 93 10.27 -23.50 21.08
C ALA A 93 9.70 -22.11 20.78
N VAL A 94 9.70 -21.21 21.76
CA VAL A 94 9.28 -19.81 21.56
C VAL A 94 10.17 -19.14 20.51
N ALA A 95 11.49 -19.33 20.56
CA ALA A 95 12.41 -18.80 19.56
C ALA A 95 12.07 -19.30 18.15
N LEU A 96 11.88 -20.60 17.98
CA LEU A 96 11.54 -21.20 16.69
C LEU A 96 10.22 -20.69 16.16
N ILE A 97 9.17 -20.65 17.01
CA ILE A 97 7.83 -20.21 16.60
C ILE A 97 7.86 -18.72 16.24
N VAL A 98 8.47 -17.85 17.04
CA VAL A 98 8.55 -16.42 16.76
C VAL A 98 9.35 -16.17 15.48
N PHE A 99 10.47 -16.83 15.28
CA PHE A 99 11.27 -16.70 14.06
C PHE A 99 10.48 -17.14 12.83
N ALA A 100 9.84 -18.31 12.87
CA ALA A 100 9.05 -18.84 11.77
C ALA A 100 7.85 -17.93 11.44
N THR A 101 7.14 -17.43 12.46
CA THR A 101 5.99 -16.53 12.26
C THR A 101 6.41 -15.20 11.66
N MET A 102 7.56 -14.63 12.05
CA MET A 102 8.07 -13.40 11.44
C MET A 102 8.56 -13.63 10.00
N LEU A 103 9.12 -14.81 9.71
CA LEU A 103 9.58 -15.17 8.37
C LEU A 103 8.43 -15.32 7.35
N ILE A 104 7.19 -15.57 7.80
CA ILE A 104 5.98 -15.54 6.97
C ILE A 104 5.88 -14.20 6.20
N GLN A 105 6.38 -13.10 6.74
CA GLN A 105 6.39 -11.79 6.06
C GLN A 105 7.24 -11.75 4.78
N SER A 106 8.05 -12.77 4.50
CA SER A 106 8.77 -12.94 3.22
C SER A 106 7.84 -12.99 2.01
N TRP A 107 6.58 -13.39 2.20
CA TRP A 107 5.56 -13.36 1.15
C TRP A 107 4.93 -11.97 0.94
N GLY A 108 5.51 -10.94 1.53
CA GLY A 108 5.12 -9.53 1.35
C GLY A 108 4.12 -9.03 2.40
N PRO A 109 3.70 -7.74 2.27
CA PRO A 109 2.86 -7.07 3.28
C PRO A 109 1.54 -7.79 3.56
N LYS A 110 1.01 -8.51 2.58
CA LYS A 110 -0.24 -9.27 2.68
C LYS A 110 -0.16 -10.46 3.63
N ALA A 111 1.04 -11.01 3.83
CA ALA A 111 1.29 -12.10 4.75
C ALA A 111 1.43 -11.64 6.22
N GLY A 112 1.51 -10.34 6.46
CA GLY A 112 1.62 -9.78 7.80
C GLY A 112 0.46 -10.16 8.73
N THR A 113 -0.76 -10.25 8.21
CA THR A 113 -1.95 -10.68 8.98
C THR A 113 -1.85 -12.15 9.37
N VAL A 114 -1.34 -13.01 8.49
CA VAL A 114 -1.11 -14.45 8.77
C VAL A 114 0.01 -14.63 9.80
N SER A 115 1.10 -13.88 9.66
CA SER A 115 2.19 -13.82 10.65
C SER A 115 1.65 -13.43 12.02
N PHE A 116 0.83 -12.39 12.10
CA PHE A 116 0.25 -11.94 13.36
C PHE A 116 -0.78 -12.92 13.94
N ALA A 117 -1.54 -13.61 13.10
CA ALA A 117 -2.47 -14.68 13.55
C ALA A 117 -1.71 -15.83 14.24
N ALA A 118 -0.60 -16.27 13.65
CA ALA A 118 0.25 -17.31 14.24
C ALA A 118 0.92 -16.84 15.55
N ALA A 119 1.35 -15.57 15.61
CA ALA A 119 1.89 -14.95 16.82
C ALA A 119 0.83 -14.86 17.94
N LEU A 120 -0.40 -14.48 17.60
CA LEU A 120 -1.50 -14.42 18.59
C LEU A 120 -1.88 -15.79 19.11
N ALA A 121 -1.85 -16.83 18.27
CA ALA A 121 -2.09 -18.21 18.68
C ALA A 121 -1.03 -18.71 19.69
N LEU A 122 0.27 -18.34 19.50
CA LEU A 122 1.30 -18.59 20.48
C LEU A 122 0.97 -17.94 21.83
N VAL A 123 0.56 -16.68 21.82
CA VAL A 123 0.20 -15.91 23.02
C VAL A 123 -1.00 -16.52 23.74
N PHE A 124 -2.02 -16.95 22.99
CA PHE A 124 -3.18 -17.65 23.56
C PHE A 124 -2.76 -18.99 24.18
N ALA A 125 -1.89 -19.75 23.51
CA ALA A 125 -1.38 -21.01 24.08
C ALA A 125 -0.54 -20.78 25.37
N MET A 126 0.23 -19.68 25.43
CA MET A 126 0.94 -19.29 26.65
C MET A 126 0.01 -18.87 27.80
N SER A 127 -1.15 -18.29 27.46
CA SER A 127 -2.13 -17.79 28.45
C SER A 127 -2.97 -18.90 29.10
N LEU A 128 -2.94 -20.12 28.56
CA LEU A 128 -3.68 -21.24 29.14
C LEU A 128 -3.06 -21.68 30.47
N PRO A 129 -3.86 -21.95 31.55
CA PRO A 129 -3.34 -22.47 32.80
C PRO A 129 -2.60 -23.79 32.61
N ALA A 130 -1.62 -24.08 33.48
CA ALA A 130 -0.86 -25.33 33.41
C ALA A 130 -1.75 -26.58 33.66
N SER A 131 -2.82 -26.41 34.41
CA SER A 131 -3.83 -27.43 34.68
C SER A 131 -4.70 -27.81 33.47
N GLN A 132 -4.57 -27.10 32.36
CA GLN A 132 -5.33 -27.32 31.15
C GLN A 132 -4.42 -27.82 30.00
N PRO A 133 -4.12 -29.15 29.95
CA PRO A 133 -3.27 -29.71 28.89
C PRO A 133 -3.97 -29.66 27.53
N LEU A 134 -3.19 -29.87 26.46
CA LEU A 134 -3.75 -30.09 25.13
C LEU A 134 -4.45 -31.49 25.12
N THR A 135 -5.78 -31.48 25.04
CA THR A 135 -6.56 -32.71 24.81
C THR A 135 -6.97 -32.77 23.35
N TRP A 136 -7.20 -33.99 22.84
CA TRP A 136 -7.72 -34.17 21.48
C TRP A 136 -9.05 -33.45 21.27
N GLN A 137 -9.91 -33.41 22.25
CA GLN A 137 -11.21 -32.71 22.19
C GLN A 137 -10.99 -31.19 22.04
N ARG A 138 -10.08 -30.57 22.82
CA ARG A 138 -9.78 -29.15 22.73
C ARG A 138 -9.16 -28.79 21.38
N PHE A 139 -8.28 -29.65 20.87
CA PHE A 139 -7.71 -29.48 19.53
C PHE A 139 -8.79 -29.56 18.45
N ALA A 140 -9.67 -30.56 18.51
CA ALA A 140 -10.75 -30.74 17.54
C ALA A 140 -11.74 -29.56 17.54
N TRP A 141 -12.14 -29.06 18.73
CA TRP A 141 -13.00 -27.88 18.82
C TRP A 141 -12.30 -26.58 18.35
N GLY A 142 -11.03 -26.44 18.62
CA GLY A 142 -10.24 -25.34 18.07
C GLY A 142 -10.19 -25.36 16.54
N LEU A 143 -9.95 -26.54 15.95
CA LEU A 143 -9.96 -26.69 14.49
C LEU A 143 -11.37 -26.46 13.91
N ALA A 144 -12.42 -26.96 14.57
CA ALA A 144 -13.81 -26.73 14.17
C ALA A 144 -14.17 -25.23 14.18
N GLY A 145 -13.73 -24.50 15.21
CA GLY A 145 -13.90 -23.04 15.28
C GLY A 145 -13.25 -22.29 14.16
N SER A 146 -11.99 -22.60 13.86
CA SER A 146 -11.24 -22.01 12.75
C SER A 146 -11.83 -22.34 11.39
N ALA A 147 -12.25 -23.60 11.18
CA ALA A 147 -12.88 -24.06 9.94
C ALA A 147 -14.27 -23.41 9.75
N GLY A 148 -15.07 -23.32 10.81
CA GLY A 148 -16.37 -22.63 10.80
C GLY A 148 -16.21 -21.16 10.43
N TYR A 149 -15.22 -20.48 10.99
CA TYR A 149 -14.93 -19.09 10.62
C TYR A 149 -14.43 -18.98 9.18
N TRP A 150 -13.58 -19.88 8.69
CA TRP A 150 -13.13 -19.90 7.30
C TRP A 150 -14.31 -20.04 6.32
N ILE A 151 -15.26 -20.94 6.60
CA ILE A 151 -16.48 -21.09 5.79
C ILE A 151 -17.27 -19.77 5.78
N TRP A 152 -17.46 -19.15 6.93
CA TRP A 152 -18.14 -17.86 7.06
C TRP A 152 -17.44 -16.75 6.26
N ALA A 153 -16.11 -16.60 6.38
CA ALA A 153 -15.32 -15.60 5.68
C ALA A 153 -15.44 -15.77 4.16
N VAL A 154 -15.38 -17.01 3.65
CA VAL A 154 -15.54 -17.28 2.21
C VAL A 154 -16.97 -16.99 1.74
N ALA A 155 -17.98 -17.36 2.51
CA ALA A 155 -19.38 -17.11 2.18
C ALA A 155 -19.67 -15.59 2.12
N THR A 156 -19.26 -14.84 3.14
CA THR A 156 -19.44 -13.39 3.20
C THR A 156 -18.63 -12.66 2.12
N ALA A 157 -17.40 -13.10 1.84
CA ALA A 157 -16.60 -12.57 0.75
C ALA A 157 -17.32 -12.74 -0.61
N ARG A 158 -17.93 -13.90 -0.88
CA ARG A 158 -18.71 -14.12 -2.11
C ARG A 158 -19.94 -13.22 -2.19
N LEU A 159 -20.69 -13.12 -1.11
CA LEU A 159 -21.93 -12.34 -1.06
C LEU A 159 -21.66 -10.83 -1.21
N LEU A 160 -20.57 -10.32 -0.60
CA LEU A 160 -20.25 -8.89 -0.57
C LEU A 160 -19.33 -8.45 -1.71
N GLN A 161 -18.77 -9.37 -2.50
CA GLN A 161 -17.81 -9.04 -3.58
C GLN A 161 -18.35 -7.99 -4.57
N PRO A 162 -19.61 -8.03 -5.05
CA PRO A 162 -20.14 -6.98 -5.92
C PRO A 162 -20.19 -5.61 -5.24
N THR A 163 -20.48 -5.58 -3.95
CA THR A 163 -20.52 -4.36 -3.14
C THR A 163 -19.11 -3.79 -2.97
N TRP A 164 -18.13 -4.63 -2.68
CA TRP A 164 -16.73 -4.22 -2.51
C TRP A 164 -16.14 -3.62 -3.78
N ARG A 165 -16.47 -4.17 -4.96
CA ARG A 165 -16.03 -3.60 -6.24
C ARG A 165 -16.58 -2.19 -6.45
N ARG A 166 -17.89 -2.00 -6.21
CA ARG A 166 -18.51 -0.67 -6.30
C ARG A 166 -17.94 0.33 -5.31
N VAL A 167 -17.72 -0.09 -4.08
CA VAL A 167 -17.09 0.75 -3.04
C VAL A 167 -15.66 1.12 -3.42
N ALA A 168 -14.89 0.20 -4.00
CA ALA A 168 -13.53 0.47 -4.46
C ALA A 168 -13.50 1.46 -5.63
N LEU A 169 -14.41 1.31 -6.61
CA LEU A 169 -14.57 2.26 -7.72
C LEU A 169 -14.99 3.65 -7.21
N ALA A 170 -15.96 3.71 -6.31
CA ALA A 170 -16.40 4.96 -5.70
C ALA A 170 -15.26 5.65 -4.92
N ALA A 171 -14.48 4.88 -4.15
CA ALA A 171 -13.32 5.42 -3.44
C ALA A 171 -12.24 5.95 -4.40
N SER A 172 -11.99 5.25 -5.51
CA SER A 172 -11.05 5.70 -6.55
C SER A 172 -11.53 6.99 -7.22
N ALA A 173 -12.81 7.10 -7.57
CA ALA A 173 -13.38 8.32 -8.13
C ALA A 173 -13.32 9.50 -7.14
N HIS A 174 -13.62 9.25 -5.86
CA HIS A 174 -13.52 10.26 -4.80
C HIS A 174 -12.09 10.78 -4.60
N ASP A 175 -11.10 9.87 -4.52
CA ASP A 175 -9.70 10.26 -4.30
C ASP A 175 -9.10 10.93 -5.56
N LEU A 176 -9.55 10.56 -6.77
CA LEU A 176 -9.23 11.31 -7.99
C LEU A 176 -9.81 12.73 -7.96
N GLY A 177 -11.04 12.90 -7.48
CA GLY A 177 -11.63 14.22 -7.24
C GLY A 177 -10.81 15.05 -6.24
N ARG A 178 -10.33 14.44 -5.17
CA ARG A 178 -9.43 15.10 -4.21
C ARG A 178 -8.09 15.52 -4.84
N LEU A 179 -7.53 14.66 -5.69
CA LEU A 179 -6.31 14.97 -6.43
C LEU A 179 -6.53 16.18 -7.36
N LEU A 180 -7.61 16.20 -8.14
CA LEU A 180 -7.95 17.36 -8.99
C LEU A 180 -8.16 18.64 -8.16
N ALA A 181 -8.85 18.56 -7.02
CA ALA A 181 -9.03 19.69 -6.13
C ALA A 181 -7.70 20.20 -5.54
N ALA A 182 -6.74 19.30 -5.26
CA ALA A 182 -5.40 19.69 -4.84
C ALA A 182 -4.62 20.38 -5.96
N ILE A 183 -4.74 19.90 -7.21
CA ILE A 183 -4.15 20.52 -8.40
C ILE A 183 -4.75 21.92 -8.62
N ALA A 184 -6.07 22.07 -8.52
CA ALA A 184 -6.75 23.38 -8.66
C ALA A 184 -6.20 24.42 -7.67
N ARG A 185 -6.03 24.04 -6.41
CA ARG A 185 -5.45 24.94 -5.38
C ARG A 185 -3.99 25.30 -5.67
N GLN A 186 -3.20 24.35 -6.17
CA GLN A 186 -1.80 24.62 -6.56
C GLN A 186 -1.72 25.60 -7.73
N THR A 187 -2.64 25.56 -8.70
CA THR A 187 -2.67 26.49 -9.84
C THR A 187 -2.79 27.94 -9.39
N GLY A 188 -3.51 28.21 -8.31
CA GLY A 188 -3.61 29.57 -7.72
C GLY A 188 -2.38 30.01 -6.90
N HIS A 189 -1.54 29.05 -6.44
CA HIS A 189 -0.40 29.33 -5.54
C HIS A 189 0.84 28.46 -5.93
N PRO A 190 1.44 28.71 -7.09
CA PRO A 190 2.46 27.81 -7.67
C PRO A 190 3.76 27.73 -6.87
N GLU A 191 4.10 28.75 -6.07
CA GLU A 191 5.35 28.81 -5.29
C GLU A 191 5.24 28.18 -3.89
N ASP A 192 4.04 27.91 -3.41
CA ASP A 192 3.84 27.39 -2.06
C ASP A 192 4.19 25.89 -1.96
N MET A 193 5.24 25.60 -1.19
CA MET A 193 5.72 24.23 -0.94
C MET A 193 4.67 23.36 -0.22
N ALA A 194 3.79 23.94 0.57
CA ALA A 194 2.74 23.21 1.27
C ALA A 194 1.70 22.67 0.28
N TRP A 195 1.31 23.42 -0.73
CA TRP A 195 0.41 22.97 -1.78
C TRP A 195 1.04 21.90 -2.67
N ARG A 196 2.36 21.99 -2.95
CA ARG A 196 3.09 20.96 -3.69
C ARG A 196 3.10 19.63 -2.94
N SER A 197 3.36 19.64 -1.63
CA SER A 197 3.30 18.42 -0.81
C SER A 197 1.89 17.84 -0.77
N GLY A 198 0.85 18.67 -0.68
CA GLY A 198 -0.54 18.24 -0.68
C GLY A 198 -0.97 17.50 -1.94
N VAL A 199 -0.46 17.88 -3.12
CA VAL A 199 -0.72 17.14 -4.36
C VAL A 199 0.00 15.79 -4.37
N LEU A 200 1.25 15.72 -3.89
CA LEU A 200 1.98 14.44 -3.80
C LEU A 200 1.29 13.47 -2.84
N ASP A 201 0.80 13.96 -1.72
CA ASP A 201 0.05 13.15 -0.74
C ASP A 201 -1.28 12.66 -1.31
N ALA A 202 -2.02 13.52 -2.03
CA ALA A 202 -3.27 13.15 -2.69
C ALA A 202 -3.03 12.11 -3.81
N GLU A 203 -1.94 12.23 -4.56
CA GLU A 203 -1.57 11.25 -5.59
C GLU A 203 -1.18 9.91 -4.98
N SER A 204 -0.40 9.89 -3.92
CA SER A 204 -0.04 8.66 -3.22
C SER A 204 -1.28 7.94 -2.69
N ALA A 205 -2.20 8.68 -2.06
CA ALA A 205 -3.46 8.12 -1.56
C ALA A 205 -4.33 7.55 -2.69
N PHE A 206 -4.44 8.27 -3.81
CA PHE A 206 -5.17 7.78 -4.99
C PHE A 206 -4.53 6.52 -5.57
N ALA A 207 -3.20 6.47 -5.71
CA ALA A 207 -2.49 5.31 -6.24
C ALA A 207 -2.75 4.03 -5.42
N ASP A 208 -2.79 4.13 -4.10
CA ASP A 208 -3.11 3.01 -3.21
C ASP A 208 -4.54 2.52 -3.38
N ARG A 209 -5.52 3.46 -3.49
CA ARG A 209 -6.93 3.13 -3.77
C ARG A 209 -7.11 2.49 -5.13
N LEU A 210 -6.44 3.04 -6.13
CA LEU A 210 -6.47 2.52 -7.49
C LEU A 210 -5.94 1.08 -7.57
N GLN A 211 -4.85 0.76 -6.85
CA GLN A 211 -4.33 -0.60 -6.80
C GLN A 211 -5.31 -1.56 -6.12
N ALA A 212 -5.94 -1.14 -5.03
CA ALA A 212 -7.00 -1.94 -4.37
C ALA A 212 -8.21 -2.17 -5.30
N ALA A 213 -8.60 -1.16 -6.09
CA ALA A 213 -9.66 -1.29 -7.08
C ALA A 213 -9.26 -2.24 -8.23
N ARG A 214 -8.04 -2.14 -8.76
CA ARG A 214 -7.52 -3.10 -9.76
C ARG A 214 -7.56 -4.54 -9.26
N ASP A 215 -7.10 -4.77 -8.04
CA ASP A 215 -7.08 -6.08 -7.41
C ASP A 215 -8.48 -6.70 -7.27
N LEU A 216 -9.53 -5.88 -7.11
CA LEU A 216 -10.92 -6.35 -6.97
C LEU A 216 -11.65 -6.46 -8.30
N VAL A 217 -11.47 -5.47 -9.20
CA VAL A 217 -12.24 -5.35 -10.44
C VAL A 217 -11.66 -6.25 -11.54
N PHE A 218 -10.34 -6.25 -11.75
CA PHE A 218 -9.71 -7.03 -12.82
C PHE A 218 -9.67 -8.53 -12.53
N ALA A 219 -9.81 -8.93 -11.26
CA ALA A 219 -9.89 -10.34 -10.89
C ALA A 219 -11.27 -10.98 -11.21
N ASN A 220 -12.28 -10.18 -11.56
CA ASN A 220 -13.62 -10.70 -11.87
C ASN A 220 -13.74 -11.03 -13.35
N ASP A 221 -14.07 -12.28 -13.64
CA ASP A 221 -13.99 -12.83 -15.00
C ASP A 221 -15.32 -12.85 -15.80
N ALA A 222 -16.47 -12.63 -15.17
CA ALA A 222 -17.74 -12.97 -15.84
C ALA A 222 -18.77 -11.84 -15.85
N GLY A 223 -19.37 -11.65 -17.04
CA GLY A 223 -20.62 -10.94 -17.24
C GLY A 223 -20.50 -9.48 -17.68
N PRO A 224 -21.63 -8.91 -18.15
CA PRO A 224 -21.67 -7.53 -18.65
C PRO A 224 -21.34 -6.50 -17.59
N GLN A 225 -21.75 -6.72 -16.34
CA GLN A 225 -21.45 -5.84 -15.22
C GLN A 225 -19.94 -5.77 -14.90
N ALA A 226 -19.23 -6.90 -15.00
CA ALA A 226 -17.76 -6.92 -14.77
C ALA A 226 -17.02 -6.12 -15.86
N ARG A 227 -17.47 -6.21 -17.13
CA ARG A 227 -16.93 -5.41 -18.22
C ARG A 227 -17.15 -3.92 -17.99
N ARG A 228 -18.34 -3.54 -17.55
CA ARG A 228 -18.68 -2.16 -17.23
C ARG A 228 -17.83 -1.60 -16.07
N GLU A 229 -17.71 -2.34 -14.97
CA GLU A 229 -16.87 -1.98 -13.83
C GLU A 229 -15.39 -1.81 -14.26
N THR A 230 -14.92 -2.69 -15.17
CA THR A 230 -13.56 -2.60 -15.74
C THR A 230 -13.41 -1.35 -16.61
N ALA A 231 -14.37 -1.03 -17.48
CA ALA A 231 -14.35 0.16 -18.30
C ALA A 231 -14.33 1.44 -17.45
N ILE A 232 -15.15 1.50 -16.40
CA ILE A 232 -15.18 2.63 -15.45
C ILE A 232 -13.78 2.81 -14.84
N LEU A 233 -13.14 1.73 -14.38
CA LEU A 233 -11.81 1.80 -13.78
C LEU A 233 -10.75 2.28 -14.79
N LEU A 234 -10.82 1.81 -16.04
CA LEU A 234 -9.91 2.26 -17.09
C LEU A 234 -10.08 3.76 -17.38
N HIS A 235 -11.32 4.28 -17.43
CA HIS A 235 -11.58 5.71 -17.59
C HIS A 235 -11.04 6.54 -16.42
N LEU A 236 -11.14 6.05 -15.17
CA LEU A 236 -10.54 6.73 -14.01
C LEU A 236 -9.00 6.77 -14.10
N ILE A 237 -8.38 5.72 -14.64
CA ILE A 237 -6.95 5.68 -14.89
C ILE A 237 -6.56 6.72 -15.94
N ASP A 238 -7.28 6.76 -17.06
CA ASP A 238 -7.02 7.70 -18.15
C ASP A 238 -7.23 9.14 -17.72
N LEU A 239 -8.28 9.42 -16.97
CA LEU A 239 -8.54 10.76 -16.44
C LEU A 239 -7.45 11.21 -15.45
N ARG A 240 -6.95 10.32 -14.59
CA ARG A 240 -5.79 10.60 -13.76
C ARG A 240 -4.58 10.97 -14.60
N ASP A 241 -4.29 10.19 -15.62
CA ASP A 241 -3.11 10.41 -16.46
C ASP A 241 -3.18 11.75 -17.18
N LEU A 242 -4.35 12.09 -17.68
CA LEU A 242 -4.61 13.38 -18.29
C LEU A 242 -4.55 14.53 -17.28
N ALA A 243 -4.96 14.30 -16.01
CA ALA A 243 -4.83 15.27 -14.94
C ALA A 243 -3.37 15.56 -14.61
N MET A 244 -2.53 14.52 -14.54
CA MET A 244 -1.10 14.67 -14.26
C MET A 244 -0.36 15.29 -15.44
N ALA A 245 -0.73 14.96 -16.67
CA ALA A 245 -0.18 15.57 -17.87
C ALA A 245 -0.40 17.10 -17.89
N SER A 246 -1.61 17.55 -17.62
CA SER A 246 -1.94 18.98 -17.65
C SER A 246 -1.31 19.80 -16.53
N ARG A 247 -1.04 19.16 -15.36
CA ARG A 247 -0.35 19.83 -14.24
C ARG A 247 1.00 20.43 -14.63
N LEU A 248 1.68 19.82 -15.57
CA LEU A 248 3.03 20.22 -15.99
C LEU A 248 3.03 21.21 -17.15
N GLU A 249 1.95 21.26 -17.92
CA GLU A 249 1.77 22.38 -18.86
C GLU A 249 1.47 23.68 -18.11
N VAL A 250 0.87 23.57 -16.92
CA VAL A 250 0.66 24.65 -15.96
C VAL A 250 1.86 24.82 -15.00
N GLY A 251 3.08 24.49 -15.34
CA GLY A 251 4.30 24.42 -14.53
C GLY A 251 4.45 25.31 -13.29
N PRO A 252 5.53 25.15 -12.55
CA PRO A 252 5.72 25.89 -11.29
C PRO A 252 6.10 27.37 -11.47
N SER A 253 6.11 27.89 -12.70
CA SER A 253 6.51 29.27 -12.97
C SER A 253 5.29 30.18 -13.14
N PRO A 254 5.20 31.30 -12.41
CA PRO A 254 4.13 32.31 -12.58
C PRO A 254 4.02 32.86 -14.00
N THR A 255 5.09 32.71 -14.81
CA THR A 255 5.20 33.22 -16.17
C THR A 255 4.49 32.39 -17.24
N GLN A 256 3.84 31.28 -16.88
CA GLN A 256 3.18 30.39 -17.84
C GLN A 256 1.79 30.86 -18.26
N PHE A 257 1.11 31.62 -17.41
CA PHE A 257 -0.13 32.31 -17.77
C PHE A 257 0.20 33.77 -18.10
N ALA A 258 -0.35 34.28 -19.19
CA ALA A 258 -0.18 35.70 -19.52
C ALA A 258 -0.86 36.59 -18.47
N THR A 259 -1.93 36.09 -17.83
CA THR A 259 -2.67 36.83 -16.82
C THR A 259 -3.09 35.95 -15.62
N GLN A 260 -3.20 36.54 -14.43
CA GLN A 260 -3.74 35.89 -13.25
C GLN A 260 -5.15 35.35 -13.48
N ARG A 261 -5.96 36.03 -14.31
CA ARG A 261 -7.31 35.62 -14.69
C ARG A 261 -7.35 34.26 -15.37
N GLN A 262 -6.38 33.98 -16.26
CA GLN A 262 -6.25 32.67 -16.93
C GLN A 262 -5.93 31.56 -15.91
N ALA A 263 -5.06 31.81 -14.95
CA ALA A 263 -4.75 30.86 -13.88
C ALA A 263 -5.99 30.59 -12.99
N GLU A 264 -6.73 31.63 -12.60
CA GLU A 264 -7.97 31.48 -11.83
C GLU A 264 -9.04 30.68 -12.57
N LEU A 265 -9.28 30.99 -13.85
CA LEU A 265 -10.25 30.26 -14.67
C LEU A 265 -9.87 28.78 -14.81
N THR A 266 -8.59 28.49 -15.07
CA THR A 266 -8.08 27.13 -15.10
C THR A 266 -8.31 26.40 -13.80
N GLY A 267 -8.02 27.03 -12.67
CA GLY A 267 -8.26 26.47 -11.32
C GLY A 267 -9.75 26.16 -11.12
N ARG A 268 -10.66 27.07 -11.48
CA ARG A 268 -12.10 26.90 -11.36
C ARG A 268 -12.64 25.75 -12.24
N VAL A 269 -12.14 25.60 -13.47
CA VAL A 269 -12.52 24.47 -14.32
C VAL A 269 -12.10 23.14 -13.68
N VAL A 270 -10.87 23.05 -13.17
CA VAL A 270 -10.37 21.82 -12.52
C VAL A 270 -11.17 21.53 -11.23
N GLU A 271 -11.56 22.56 -10.48
CA GLU A 271 -12.41 22.41 -9.29
C GLU A 271 -13.78 21.85 -9.62
N GLN A 272 -14.42 22.33 -10.71
CA GLN A 272 -15.71 21.80 -11.16
C GLN A 272 -15.61 20.35 -11.67
N LEU A 273 -14.51 19.99 -12.36
CA LEU A 273 -14.21 18.60 -12.72
C LEU A 273 -14.05 17.71 -11.46
N ALA A 274 -13.42 18.23 -10.41
CA ALA A 274 -13.32 17.53 -9.13
C ALA A 274 -14.70 17.32 -8.48
N ALA A 275 -15.57 18.32 -8.51
CA ALA A 275 -16.95 18.22 -7.99
C ALA A 275 -17.76 17.16 -8.75
N SER A 276 -17.66 17.11 -10.10
CA SER A 276 -18.29 16.07 -10.91
C SER A 276 -17.83 14.66 -10.53
N LEU A 277 -16.53 14.46 -10.29
CA LEU A 277 -16.03 13.16 -9.84
C LEU A 277 -16.53 12.76 -8.45
N GLN A 278 -16.74 13.73 -7.56
CA GLN A 278 -17.33 13.47 -6.24
C GLN A 278 -18.81 13.06 -6.38
N ALA A 279 -19.56 13.67 -7.30
CA ALA A 279 -20.92 13.27 -7.62
C ALA A 279 -20.97 11.85 -8.18
N ILE A 280 -20.07 11.51 -9.12
CA ILE A 280 -19.91 10.15 -9.65
C ILE A 280 -19.57 9.15 -8.54
N ALA A 281 -18.65 9.50 -7.64
CA ALA A 281 -18.29 8.66 -6.50
C ALA A 281 -19.50 8.40 -5.58
N THR A 282 -20.32 9.40 -5.36
CA THR A 282 -21.56 9.29 -4.56
C THR A 282 -22.56 8.39 -5.27
N HIS A 283 -22.79 8.56 -6.58
CA HIS A 283 -23.65 7.70 -7.38
C HIS A 283 -23.20 6.23 -7.35
N LEU A 284 -21.92 5.95 -7.60
CA LEU A 284 -21.35 4.60 -7.52
C LEU A 284 -21.58 3.95 -6.15
N ARG A 285 -21.53 4.73 -5.09
CA ARG A 285 -21.70 4.25 -3.71
C ARG A 285 -23.16 4.05 -3.34
N THR A 286 -24.04 5.02 -3.64
CA THR A 286 -25.42 5.03 -3.17
C THR A 286 -26.40 4.44 -4.18
N GLY A 287 -26.08 4.49 -5.48
CA GLY A 287 -26.97 4.07 -6.56
C GLY A 287 -28.14 5.05 -6.76
N THR A 288 -27.94 6.32 -6.43
CA THR A 288 -28.94 7.38 -6.67
C THR A 288 -29.12 7.61 -8.18
N ASP A 289 -30.35 7.86 -8.63
CA ASP A 289 -30.70 7.89 -10.06
C ASP A 289 -30.11 9.07 -10.85
N ARG A 290 -29.59 10.11 -10.18
CA ARG A 290 -28.94 11.24 -10.85
C ARG A 290 -27.44 11.10 -10.83
N VAL A 291 -26.86 10.78 -11.99
CA VAL A 291 -25.40 10.67 -12.16
C VAL A 291 -24.77 12.04 -12.31
N VAL A 292 -25.50 13.01 -12.84
CA VAL A 292 -24.98 14.34 -13.19
C VAL A 292 -25.96 15.45 -12.86
N ASP A 293 -25.43 16.52 -12.35
CA ASP A 293 -26.08 17.81 -12.38
C ASP A 293 -25.72 18.47 -13.73
N ALA A 294 -26.65 18.49 -14.70
CA ALA A 294 -26.46 19.14 -16.01
C ALA A 294 -25.90 20.56 -15.84
N LYS A 295 -26.20 21.21 -14.72
CA LYS A 295 -25.72 22.52 -14.33
C LYS A 295 -24.20 22.59 -14.16
N ILE A 296 -23.57 21.49 -13.72
CA ILE A 296 -22.10 21.43 -13.58
C ILE A 296 -21.46 21.38 -14.97
N ASP A 297 -21.99 20.60 -15.89
CA ASP A 297 -21.47 20.48 -17.27
C ASP A 297 -21.59 21.81 -18.02
N GLU A 298 -22.72 22.53 -17.86
CA GLU A 298 -22.92 23.87 -18.43
C GLU A 298 -21.92 24.87 -17.81
N THR A 299 -21.70 24.80 -16.51
CA THR A 299 -20.73 25.65 -15.81
C THR A 299 -19.32 25.42 -16.32
N ILE A 300 -18.91 24.18 -16.50
CA ILE A 300 -17.57 23.82 -17.04
C ILE A 300 -17.44 24.35 -18.48
N ALA A 301 -18.44 24.14 -19.32
CA ALA A 301 -18.42 24.60 -20.69
C ALA A 301 -18.34 26.13 -20.79
N GLY A 302 -19.07 26.86 -19.94
CA GLY A 302 -18.99 28.31 -19.84
C GLY A 302 -17.64 28.84 -19.41
N LEU A 303 -17.03 28.21 -18.38
CA LEU A 303 -15.68 28.55 -17.90
C LEU A 303 -14.60 28.27 -18.97
N LEU A 304 -14.74 27.18 -19.72
CA LEU A 304 -13.82 26.87 -20.83
C LEU A 304 -13.93 27.89 -21.95
N ALA A 305 -15.16 28.29 -22.32
CA ALA A 305 -15.37 29.31 -23.33
C ALA A 305 -14.76 30.68 -22.89
N GLU A 306 -14.94 31.05 -21.61
CA GLU A 306 -14.33 32.26 -21.05
C GLU A 306 -12.78 32.18 -21.07
N LEU A 307 -12.19 31.04 -20.71
CA LEU A 307 -10.73 30.83 -20.77
C LEU A 307 -10.20 30.98 -22.20
N GLU A 308 -10.91 30.44 -23.18
CA GLU A 308 -10.54 30.54 -24.61
C GLU A 308 -10.67 31.96 -25.15
N ALA A 309 -11.70 32.70 -24.71
CA ALA A 309 -11.87 34.10 -25.07
C ALA A 309 -10.70 34.95 -24.52
N THR A 310 -10.23 34.68 -23.30
CA THR A 310 -9.04 35.37 -22.75
C THR A 310 -7.76 35.00 -23.49
N ALA A 311 -7.64 33.81 -24.07
CA ALA A 311 -6.50 33.41 -24.88
C ALA A 311 -6.46 34.10 -26.25
N GLN A 312 -7.58 34.59 -26.76
CA GLN A 312 -7.67 35.38 -28.01
C GLN A 312 -7.20 36.83 -27.78
N THR A 313 -7.46 37.39 -26.61
CA THR A 313 -7.05 38.76 -26.25
C THR A 313 -5.59 38.83 -25.82
N ASP A 314 -5.14 37.86 -25.05
CA ASP A 314 -3.76 37.74 -24.58
C ASP A 314 -3.20 36.38 -25.03
N PRO A 315 -2.64 36.27 -26.24
CA PRO A 315 -2.16 35.01 -26.80
C PRO A 315 -1.07 34.40 -25.93
N CYS A 316 -1.37 33.23 -25.36
CA CYS A 316 -0.42 32.41 -24.59
C CYS A 316 -0.49 30.98 -25.11
N GLU A 317 0.64 30.50 -25.62
CA GLU A 317 0.75 29.14 -26.17
C GLU A 317 0.40 28.07 -25.13
N ALA A 318 0.74 28.33 -23.85
CA ALA A 318 0.40 27.46 -22.74
C ALA A 318 -1.14 27.34 -22.53
N VAL A 319 -1.91 28.42 -22.69
CA VAL A 319 -3.37 28.41 -22.51
C VAL A 319 -4.07 27.58 -23.58
N ALA A 320 -3.62 27.62 -24.82
CA ALA A 320 -4.17 26.80 -25.89
C ALA A 320 -3.97 25.30 -25.62
N GLY A 321 -2.78 24.91 -25.15
CA GLY A 321 -2.49 23.55 -24.73
C GLY A 321 -3.34 23.11 -23.52
N VAL A 322 -3.43 23.96 -22.50
CA VAL A 322 -4.23 23.68 -21.28
C VAL A 322 -5.72 23.55 -21.60
N SER A 323 -6.30 24.44 -22.43
CA SER A 323 -7.72 24.38 -22.77
C SER A 323 -8.08 23.10 -23.53
N SER A 324 -7.22 22.65 -24.45
CA SER A 324 -7.42 21.37 -25.16
C SER A 324 -7.39 20.17 -24.21
N LEU A 325 -6.50 20.14 -23.25
CA LEU A 325 -6.43 19.10 -22.22
C LEU A 325 -7.62 19.14 -21.26
N LEU A 326 -8.12 20.33 -20.91
CA LEU A 326 -9.32 20.48 -20.10
C LEU A 326 -10.57 19.99 -20.83
N ARG A 327 -10.70 20.26 -22.13
CA ARG A 327 -11.77 19.68 -22.96
C ARG A 327 -11.70 18.17 -23.02
N SER A 328 -10.50 17.61 -23.23
CA SER A 328 -10.31 16.15 -23.22
C SER A 328 -10.72 15.52 -21.90
N LYS A 329 -10.47 16.18 -20.75
CA LYS A 329 -10.95 15.73 -19.43
C LYS A 329 -12.48 15.77 -19.34
N LEU A 330 -13.10 16.82 -19.83
CA LEU A 330 -14.55 16.96 -19.82
C LEU A 330 -15.20 15.87 -20.70
N ASP A 331 -14.67 15.62 -21.88
CA ASP A 331 -15.18 14.59 -22.78
C ASP A 331 -15.02 13.19 -22.19
N MET A 332 -13.90 12.92 -21.50
CA MET A 332 -13.66 11.67 -20.80
C MET A 332 -14.62 11.51 -19.61
N LEU A 333 -14.88 12.59 -18.89
CA LEU A 333 -15.83 12.59 -17.78
C LEU A 333 -17.26 12.34 -18.30
N ARG A 334 -17.67 12.96 -19.40
CA ARG A 334 -18.92 12.68 -20.08
C ARG A 334 -19.04 11.24 -20.60
N SER A 335 -17.93 10.66 -21.07
CA SER A 335 -17.87 9.25 -21.42
C SER A 335 -18.08 8.33 -20.23
N LEU A 336 -17.47 8.66 -19.10
CA LEU A 336 -17.67 7.96 -17.83
C LEU A 336 -19.12 8.04 -17.35
N GLN A 337 -19.76 9.22 -17.48
CA GLN A 337 -21.16 9.43 -17.14
C GLN A 337 -22.07 8.56 -18.01
N ARG A 338 -21.86 8.56 -19.35
CA ARG A 338 -22.60 7.69 -20.29
C ARG A 338 -22.44 6.21 -19.94
N LEU A 339 -21.24 5.77 -19.53
CA LEU A 339 -21.02 4.40 -19.06
C LEU A 339 -21.81 4.06 -17.79
N LEU A 340 -22.10 5.05 -16.95
CA LEU A 340 -22.88 4.84 -15.73
C LEU A 340 -24.38 4.78 -16.02
N GLU A 341 -24.87 5.47 -17.03
CA GLU A 341 -26.29 5.56 -17.43
C GLU A 341 -26.72 4.44 -18.41
N ALA A 342 -25.83 4.07 -19.33
CA ALA A 342 -26.16 3.10 -20.38
C ALA A 342 -26.34 1.67 -19.86
N GLY A 343 -27.38 0.98 -20.35
CA GLY A 343 -27.58 -0.45 -20.12
C GLY A 343 -26.81 -1.37 -21.08
N ASP A 344 -26.16 -0.80 -22.10
CA ASP A 344 -25.59 -1.52 -23.24
C ASP A 344 -24.31 -2.30 -22.89
N PRO A 345 -24.03 -3.39 -23.62
CA PRO A 345 -22.80 -4.15 -23.48
C PRO A 345 -21.58 -3.28 -23.85
N VAL A 346 -20.61 -3.20 -22.96
CA VAL A 346 -19.38 -2.43 -23.16
C VAL A 346 -18.30 -3.35 -23.72
N GLU A 347 -17.71 -2.97 -24.85
CA GLU A 347 -16.49 -3.58 -25.37
C GLU A 347 -15.27 -2.99 -24.68
N LEU A 348 -14.35 -3.86 -24.24
CA LEU A 348 -13.11 -3.43 -23.61
C LEU A 348 -12.03 -3.21 -24.67
N PRO A 349 -11.23 -2.14 -24.56
CA PRO A 349 -10.17 -1.82 -25.53
C PRO A 349 -8.96 -2.76 -25.44
N CYS A 350 -8.94 -3.72 -24.52
CA CYS A 350 -7.83 -4.64 -24.31
C CYS A 350 -8.29 -6.03 -23.89
N ALA A 351 -7.45 -7.04 -24.13
CA ALA A 351 -7.70 -8.41 -23.71
C ALA A 351 -7.65 -8.52 -22.19
N ARG A 352 -8.49 -9.38 -21.62
CA ARG A 352 -8.52 -9.62 -20.16
C ARG A 352 -7.22 -10.23 -19.62
N SER A 353 -6.51 -11.02 -20.41
CA SER A 353 -5.18 -11.56 -20.06
C SER A 353 -4.22 -10.43 -19.70
N ASP A 354 -4.31 -9.30 -20.38
CA ASP A 354 -3.44 -8.16 -20.15
C ASP A 354 -3.81 -7.44 -18.86
N LEU A 355 -5.10 -7.35 -18.52
CA LEU A 355 -5.55 -6.75 -17.27
C LEU A 355 -5.11 -7.55 -16.03
N ARG A 356 -4.96 -8.86 -16.13
CA ARG A 356 -4.47 -9.70 -15.02
C ARG A 356 -3.04 -9.37 -14.61
N ARG A 357 -2.21 -8.82 -15.50
CA ARG A 357 -0.84 -8.36 -15.19
C ARG A 357 -0.80 -7.20 -14.20
N TYR A 358 -1.90 -6.42 -14.08
CA TYR A 358 -2.02 -5.30 -13.16
C TYR A 358 -2.46 -5.70 -11.75
N ILE A 359 -2.86 -6.96 -11.56
CA ILE A 359 -3.26 -7.49 -10.28
C ILE A 359 -2.00 -7.79 -9.48
N THR A 360 -1.94 -7.35 -8.22
CA THR A 360 -0.82 -7.66 -7.34
C THR A 360 -0.66 -9.18 -7.20
N PRO A 361 0.54 -9.74 -7.47
CA PRO A 361 0.76 -11.18 -7.30
C PRO A 361 0.47 -11.61 -5.86
N ASP A 362 -0.24 -12.73 -5.69
CA ASP A 362 -0.59 -13.31 -4.39
C ASP A 362 -0.05 -14.75 -4.33
N GLU A 363 1.23 -14.89 -4.64
CA GLU A 363 1.89 -16.19 -4.73
C GLU A 363 2.66 -16.49 -3.45
N TRP A 364 2.37 -17.64 -2.88
CA TRP A 364 3.03 -18.18 -1.69
C TRP A 364 4.19 -19.10 -2.10
N ARG A 365 5.15 -18.57 -2.86
CA ARG A 365 6.29 -19.36 -3.36
C ARG A 365 7.35 -19.52 -2.27
N LEU A 366 7.78 -20.74 -2.01
CA LEU A 366 8.90 -21.03 -1.09
C LEU A 366 10.20 -20.34 -1.53
N ALA A 367 10.36 -20.06 -2.81
CA ALA A 367 11.49 -19.31 -3.33
C ALA A 367 11.62 -17.91 -2.70
N ALA A 368 10.50 -17.25 -2.37
CA ALA A 368 10.52 -15.95 -1.67
C ALA A 368 11.10 -16.08 -0.25
N VAL A 369 10.77 -17.15 0.45
CA VAL A 369 11.34 -17.43 1.78
C VAL A 369 12.85 -17.69 1.66
N ARG A 370 13.26 -18.56 0.71
CA ARG A 370 14.69 -18.86 0.49
C ARG A 370 15.50 -17.61 0.12
N ALA A 371 14.94 -16.72 -0.71
CA ALA A 371 15.59 -15.47 -1.08
C ALA A 371 15.76 -14.53 0.12
N ASN A 372 14.88 -14.61 1.12
CA ASN A 372 14.93 -13.82 2.33
C ASN A 372 15.69 -14.48 3.50
N LEU A 373 16.17 -15.74 3.36
CA LEU A 373 17.02 -16.41 4.35
C LEU A 373 18.50 -15.99 4.27
N ARG A 374 18.75 -14.74 3.94
CA ARG A 374 20.09 -14.13 3.88
C ARG A 374 20.22 -13.09 4.99
N THR A 375 21.39 -13.01 5.61
CA THR A 375 21.66 -12.09 6.73
C THR A 375 21.57 -10.61 6.39
N ASP A 376 21.68 -10.27 5.09
CA ASP A 376 21.50 -8.94 4.54
C ASP A 376 20.04 -8.59 4.25
N ALA A 377 19.15 -9.60 4.14
CA ALA A 377 17.75 -9.39 3.80
C ALA A 377 17.00 -8.67 4.96
N PRO A 378 16.22 -7.61 4.66
CA PRO A 378 15.48 -6.86 5.68
C PRO A 378 14.51 -7.72 6.49
N VAL A 379 13.84 -8.68 5.84
CA VAL A 379 12.89 -9.59 6.49
C VAL A 379 13.61 -10.52 7.48
N PHE A 380 14.77 -11.07 7.09
CA PHE A 380 15.58 -11.91 7.99
C PHE A 380 16.02 -11.12 9.22
N ARG A 381 16.56 -9.91 9.03
CA ARG A 381 17.01 -9.05 10.14
C ARG A 381 15.87 -8.72 11.10
N HIS A 382 14.69 -8.40 10.56
CA HIS A 382 13.49 -8.17 11.36
C HIS A 382 13.07 -9.43 12.12
N ALA A 383 13.03 -10.59 11.46
CA ALA A 383 12.66 -11.87 12.08
C ALA A 383 13.67 -12.26 13.19
N ALA A 384 14.97 -12.17 12.92
CA ALA A 384 16.02 -12.50 13.88
C ALA A 384 15.99 -11.56 15.10
N ARG A 385 15.86 -10.25 14.88
CA ARG A 385 15.75 -9.25 15.94
C ARG A 385 14.52 -9.46 16.81
N THR A 386 13.34 -9.66 16.19
CA THR A 386 12.09 -9.88 16.94
C THR A 386 12.14 -11.20 17.70
N CYS A 387 12.69 -12.25 17.09
CA CYS A 387 12.92 -13.53 17.74
C CYS A 387 13.83 -13.39 18.97
N ALA A 388 15.02 -12.81 18.81
CA ALA A 388 15.96 -12.63 19.92
C ALA A 388 15.33 -11.81 21.07
N THR A 389 14.68 -10.70 20.75
CA THR A 389 14.06 -9.82 21.74
C THR A 389 12.89 -10.47 22.47
N ALA A 390 11.96 -11.11 21.76
CA ALA A 390 10.80 -11.75 22.35
C ALA A 390 11.21 -12.99 23.19
N THR A 391 12.19 -13.76 22.72
CA THR A 391 12.71 -14.94 23.44
C THR A 391 13.48 -14.53 24.70
N ALA A 392 14.32 -13.51 24.61
CA ALA A 392 15.02 -12.98 25.78
C ALA A 392 14.05 -12.42 26.83
N ALA A 393 13.04 -11.67 26.39
CA ALA A 393 11.99 -11.17 27.28
C ALA A 393 11.19 -12.32 27.92
N TYR A 394 10.84 -13.36 27.15
CA TYR A 394 10.17 -14.55 27.68
C TYR A 394 11.02 -15.29 28.72
N ALA A 395 12.31 -15.50 28.43
CA ALA A 395 13.23 -16.16 29.38
C ALA A 395 13.40 -15.33 30.66
N LEU A 396 13.56 -14.00 30.52
CA LEU A 396 13.69 -13.08 31.65
C LEU A 396 12.43 -13.09 32.54
N THR A 397 11.24 -13.00 31.95
CA THR A 397 9.99 -13.01 32.72
C THR A 397 9.77 -14.33 33.46
N ARG A 398 10.22 -15.45 32.91
CA ARG A 398 10.19 -16.72 33.62
C ARG A 398 11.14 -16.81 34.83
N ALA A 399 12.24 -16.07 34.74
CA ALA A 399 13.21 -15.98 35.85
C ALA A 399 12.76 -15.01 36.95
N LEU A 400 11.76 -14.15 36.67
CA LEU A 400 11.30 -13.11 37.60
C LEU A 400 9.88 -13.44 38.13
N PRO A 401 9.76 -13.94 39.38
CA PRO A 401 8.47 -14.40 39.94
C PRO A 401 7.37 -13.33 40.00
N TRP A 402 7.77 -12.05 40.02
CA TRP A 402 6.87 -10.90 40.10
C TRP A 402 6.29 -10.48 38.70
N MET A 403 6.65 -11.19 37.63
CA MET A 403 6.11 -10.99 36.28
C MET A 403 5.26 -12.20 35.84
N PRO A 404 4.01 -12.32 36.30
CA PRO A 404 3.22 -13.52 36.09
C PRO A 404 2.69 -13.72 34.65
N HIS A 405 2.81 -12.70 33.79
CA HIS A 405 2.20 -12.68 32.45
C HIS A 405 3.20 -12.51 31.31
N PRO A 406 4.16 -13.44 31.10
CA PRO A 406 5.16 -13.32 30.03
C PRO A 406 4.56 -13.17 28.63
N GLN A 407 3.39 -13.74 28.39
CA GLN A 407 2.68 -13.67 27.12
C GLN A 407 2.31 -12.24 26.69
N TRP A 408 2.07 -11.33 27.62
CA TRP A 408 1.68 -9.97 27.31
C TRP A 408 2.86 -9.12 26.83
N ILE A 409 4.04 -9.33 27.39
CA ILE A 409 5.27 -8.67 26.97
C ILE A 409 5.66 -9.17 25.58
N VAL A 410 5.65 -10.51 25.36
CA VAL A 410 5.94 -11.12 24.06
C VAL A 410 4.98 -10.59 22.98
N LEU A 411 3.67 -10.57 23.25
CA LEU A 411 2.68 -10.01 22.34
C LEU A 411 2.97 -8.55 22.00
N THR A 412 3.32 -7.75 23.00
CA THR A 412 3.59 -6.33 22.79
C THR A 412 4.84 -6.12 21.96
N ILE A 413 5.92 -6.87 22.21
CA ILE A 413 7.14 -6.84 21.40
C ILE A 413 6.82 -7.18 19.93
N MET A 414 6.12 -8.30 19.68
CA MET A 414 5.77 -8.74 18.33
C MET A 414 4.83 -7.77 17.60
N ALA A 415 3.94 -7.08 18.33
CA ALA A 415 3.01 -6.11 17.75
C ALA A 415 3.67 -4.74 17.47
N VAL A 416 4.61 -4.31 18.31
CA VAL A 416 5.27 -3.00 18.24
C VAL A 416 6.45 -3.01 17.28
N MET A 417 7.28 -4.05 17.31
CA MET A 417 8.44 -4.16 16.42
C MET A 417 7.98 -4.31 14.96
N GLN A 418 8.49 -3.42 14.13
CA GLN A 418 8.23 -3.41 12.69
C GLN A 418 9.53 -3.46 11.90
N GLY A 419 9.41 -3.67 10.58
CA GLY A 419 10.57 -3.70 9.68
C GLY A 419 11.38 -2.39 9.65
N ASN A 420 10.79 -1.24 10.05
CA ASN A 420 11.47 0.05 10.12
C ASN A 420 11.15 0.83 11.41
N VAL A 421 11.99 1.82 11.71
CA VAL A 421 11.92 2.62 12.94
C VAL A 421 10.64 3.46 12.98
N ALA A 422 10.26 4.09 11.88
CA ALA A 422 9.09 4.97 11.80
C ALA A 422 7.81 4.25 12.21
N LEU A 423 7.57 3.08 11.62
CA LEU A 423 6.40 2.26 11.94
C LEU A 423 6.46 1.71 13.37
N THR A 424 7.65 1.38 13.89
CA THR A 424 7.83 0.94 15.28
C THR A 424 7.42 2.05 16.25
N LEU A 425 7.86 3.29 16.03
CA LEU A 425 7.50 4.44 16.87
C LEU A 425 5.98 4.70 16.86
N LEU A 426 5.38 4.73 15.68
CA LEU A 426 3.92 4.90 15.53
C LEU A 426 3.17 3.79 16.28
N ARG A 427 3.57 2.54 16.10
CA ARG A 427 2.93 1.39 16.75
C ARG A 427 3.15 1.37 18.25
N ARG A 428 4.35 1.76 18.73
CA ARG A 428 4.66 1.88 20.15
C ARG A 428 3.69 2.82 20.84
N ASN A 429 3.60 4.06 20.37
CA ASN A 429 2.75 5.09 20.97
C ASN A 429 1.26 4.68 20.92
N ALA A 430 0.81 4.20 19.76
CA ALA A 430 -0.57 3.74 19.59
C ALA A 430 -0.91 2.52 20.45
N ARG A 431 0.06 1.60 20.69
CA ARG A 431 -0.12 0.43 21.54
C ARG A 431 -0.26 0.81 23.00
N VAL A 432 0.61 1.69 23.52
CA VAL A 432 0.56 2.13 24.93
C VAL A 432 -0.73 2.90 25.21
N LEU A 433 -1.04 3.92 24.40
CA LEU A 433 -2.27 4.71 24.56
C LEU A 433 -3.53 3.87 24.37
N GLY A 434 -3.52 2.97 23.38
CA GLY A 434 -4.65 2.08 23.13
C GLY A 434 -4.85 1.10 24.29
N THR A 435 -3.80 0.50 24.82
CA THR A 435 -3.93 -0.44 25.95
C THR A 435 -4.43 0.28 27.20
N LEU A 436 -3.97 1.51 27.47
CA LEU A 436 -4.49 2.31 28.58
C LEU A 436 -6.01 2.54 28.42
N ALA A 437 -6.44 2.98 27.23
CA ALA A 437 -7.86 3.18 26.95
C ALA A 437 -8.67 1.89 27.08
N GLY A 438 -8.10 0.74 26.62
CA GLY A 438 -8.75 -0.57 26.76
C GLY A 438 -8.85 -1.05 28.21
N CYS A 439 -7.85 -0.81 29.04
CA CYS A 439 -7.90 -1.11 30.48
C CYS A 439 -8.99 -0.29 31.19
N LEU A 440 -9.06 1.01 30.89
CA LEU A 440 -10.11 1.88 31.43
C LEU A 440 -11.51 1.43 30.97
N ALA A 441 -11.65 1.03 29.71
CA ALA A 441 -12.91 0.50 29.18
C ALA A 441 -13.33 -0.80 29.90
N VAL A 442 -12.40 -1.73 30.17
CA VAL A 442 -12.73 -2.95 30.94
C VAL A 442 -13.21 -2.61 32.33
N LEU A 443 -12.55 -1.70 33.03
CA LEU A 443 -13.00 -1.25 34.35
C LEU A 443 -14.42 -0.69 34.29
N ALA A 444 -14.75 0.13 33.30
CA ALA A 444 -16.09 0.66 33.11
C ALA A 444 -17.13 -0.41 32.76
N LEU A 445 -16.77 -1.40 31.90
CA LEU A 445 -17.67 -2.48 31.50
C LEU A 445 -18.00 -3.43 32.67
N THR A 446 -17.02 -3.69 33.54
CA THR A 446 -17.20 -4.57 34.71
C THR A 446 -17.99 -3.93 35.84
N THR A 447 -17.97 -2.57 35.95
CA THR A 447 -18.88 -1.86 36.86
C THR A 447 -20.35 -1.94 36.42
N ALA A 448 -20.60 -2.05 35.11
CA ALA A 448 -21.95 -2.17 34.57
C ALA A 448 -22.58 -3.58 34.85
N SER A 449 -21.81 -4.65 34.62
CA SER A 449 -22.22 -6.02 34.91
C SER A 449 -21.01 -6.96 34.87
N SER A 450 -21.02 -7.95 35.77
CA SER A 450 -20.04 -9.06 35.81
C SER A 450 -20.58 -10.38 35.20
N SER A 451 -21.77 -10.35 34.60
CA SER A 451 -22.37 -11.59 34.03
C SER A 451 -21.53 -12.09 32.83
N THR A 452 -21.34 -13.42 32.77
CA THR A 452 -20.58 -14.06 31.67
C THR A 452 -21.17 -13.75 30.29
N THR A 453 -22.49 -13.64 30.19
CA THR A 453 -23.18 -13.28 28.93
C THR A 453 -22.83 -11.86 28.50
N TRP A 454 -22.86 -10.88 29.43
CA TRP A 454 -22.49 -9.50 29.17
C TRP A 454 -21.04 -9.39 28.72
N LEU A 455 -20.12 -10.00 29.46
CA LEU A 455 -18.68 -9.95 29.14
C LEU A 455 -18.38 -10.64 27.80
N SER A 456 -19.07 -11.73 27.45
CA SER A 456 -18.97 -12.39 26.16
C SER A 456 -19.46 -11.48 25.00
N ALA A 457 -20.58 -10.80 25.22
CA ALA A 457 -21.09 -9.84 24.24
C ALA A 457 -20.10 -8.65 24.04
N CYS A 458 -19.55 -8.09 25.12
CA CYS A 458 -18.52 -7.07 25.05
C CYS A 458 -17.26 -7.54 24.32
N PHE A 459 -16.83 -8.79 24.53
CA PHE A 459 -15.71 -9.41 23.80
C PHE A 459 -15.98 -9.46 22.29
N LEU A 460 -17.16 -9.89 21.87
CA LEU A 460 -17.54 -9.94 20.44
C LEU A 460 -17.58 -8.55 19.80
N VAL A 461 -18.16 -7.57 20.50
CA VAL A 461 -18.19 -6.18 20.03
C VAL A 461 -16.77 -5.62 19.92
N ALA A 462 -15.93 -5.84 20.93
CA ALA A 462 -14.53 -5.44 20.89
C ALA A 462 -13.76 -6.10 19.71
N SER A 463 -14.06 -7.37 19.42
CA SER A 463 -13.50 -8.06 18.25
C SER A 463 -13.87 -7.38 16.94
N GLY A 464 -15.13 -6.98 16.79
CA GLY A 464 -15.60 -6.22 15.63
C GLY A 464 -14.93 -4.85 15.49
N ILE A 465 -14.81 -4.12 16.60
CA ILE A 465 -14.12 -2.82 16.63
C ILE A 465 -12.64 -2.99 16.26
N ALA A 466 -11.96 -4.01 16.78
CA ALA A 466 -10.57 -4.28 16.44
C ALA A 466 -10.37 -4.49 14.94
N HIS A 467 -11.24 -5.26 14.29
CA HIS A 467 -11.17 -5.52 12.85
C HIS A 467 -11.61 -4.31 12.01
N ALA A 468 -12.65 -3.58 12.45
CA ALA A 468 -13.09 -2.37 11.77
C ALA A 468 -11.97 -1.33 11.64
N PHE A 469 -11.17 -1.12 12.68
CA PHE A 469 -10.15 -0.09 12.71
C PHE A 469 -8.73 -0.59 12.38
N PHE A 470 -8.55 -1.87 12.07
CA PHE A 470 -7.23 -2.49 11.87
C PHE A 470 -6.33 -1.76 10.84
N GLY A 471 -6.89 -1.26 9.76
CA GLY A 471 -6.13 -0.52 8.73
C GLY A 471 -6.26 1.02 8.80
N ILE A 472 -7.02 1.57 9.78
CA ILE A 472 -7.37 2.98 9.82
C ILE A 472 -6.71 3.68 11.01
N ARG A 473 -6.95 3.16 12.22
CA ARG A 473 -6.42 3.72 13.48
C ARG A 473 -5.97 2.61 14.41
N TYR A 474 -4.69 2.30 14.38
CA TYR A 474 -4.12 1.23 15.19
C TYR A 474 -4.31 1.44 16.71
N SER A 475 -4.41 2.67 17.21
CA SER A 475 -4.71 2.94 18.63
C SER A 475 -6.07 2.39 19.06
N VAL A 476 -7.11 2.53 18.21
CA VAL A 476 -8.44 1.97 18.45
C VAL A 476 -8.40 0.44 18.42
N THR A 477 -7.73 -0.14 17.41
CA THR A 477 -7.48 -1.59 17.34
C THR A 477 -6.76 -2.10 18.59
N ALA A 478 -5.75 -1.37 19.09
CA ALA A 478 -5.00 -1.74 20.28
C ALA A 478 -5.86 -1.67 21.56
N ALA A 479 -6.75 -0.68 21.66
CA ALA A 479 -7.70 -0.58 22.76
C ALA A 479 -8.69 -1.75 22.77
N ALA A 480 -9.31 -2.02 21.63
CA ALA A 480 -10.23 -3.14 21.47
C ALA A 480 -9.55 -4.50 21.72
N ALA A 481 -8.32 -4.70 21.24
CA ALA A 481 -7.52 -5.90 21.50
C ALA A 481 -7.15 -6.05 22.98
N ALA A 482 -6.94 -4.95 23.72
CA ALA A 482 -6.71 -5.01 25.15
C ALA A 482 -7.99 -5.42 25.90
N VAL A 483 -9.15 -4.88 25.52
CA VAL A 483 -10.47 -5.31 26.03
C VAL A 483 -10.66 -6.80 25.77
N MET A 484 -10.47 -7.26 24.54
CA MET A 484 -10.56 -8.68 24.17
C MET A 484 -9.68 -9.57 25.05
N ALA A 485 -8.40 -9.21 25.19
CA ALA A 485 -7.43 -10.03 25.92
C ALA A 485 -7.78 -10.13 27.41
N LEU A 486 -8.20 -9.03 28.04
CA LEU A 486 -8.58 -9.00 29.46
C LEU A 486 -9.89 -9.77 29.70
N LEU A 487 -10.89 -9.55 28.85
CA LEU A 487 -12.17 -10.28 28.97
C LEU A 487 -11.99 -11.78 28.71
N GLN A 488 -11.18 -12.15 27.72
CA GLN A 488 -10.89 -13.55 27.42
C GLN A 488 -10.13 -14.25 28.57
N ALA A 489 -9.16 -13.57 29.18
CA ALA A 489 -8.43 -14.10 30.34
C ALA A 489 -9.37 -14.32 31.52
N HIS A 490 -10.22 -13.35 31.83
CA HIS A 490 -11.19 -13.46 32.92
C HIS A 490 -12.26 -14.55 32.65
N LEU A 491 -12.79 -14.65 31.42
CA LEU A 491 -13.74 -15.69 31.03
C LEU A 491 -13.13 -17.11 31.07
N ALA A 492 -11.79 -17.22 30.89
CA ALA A 492 -11.07 -18.49 31.01
C ALA A 492 -10.84 -18.91 32.49
N VAL A 493 -10.56 -17.95 33.35
CA VAL A 493 -10.24 -18.15 34.79
C VAL A 493 -10.90 -17.02 35.59
N PRO A 494 -12.18 -17.15 35.94
CA PRO A 494 -12.96 -16.13 36.64
C PRO A 494 -12.37 -15.68 37.98
N ASP A 495 -11.72 -16.61 38.71
CA ASP A 495 -11.20 -16.38 40.04
C ASP A 495 -9.98 -15.44 40.11
N ASN A 496 -9.31 -15.22 39.00
CA ASN A 496 -8.07 -14.36 38.94
C ASN A 496 -8.32 -12.84 38.86
N GLY A 497 -9.56 -12.38 38.88
CA GLY A 497 -9.87 -10.97 38.74
C GLY A 497 -9.41 -10.37 37.38
N PHE A 498 -9.39 -9.03 37.31
CA PHE A 498 -8.93 -8.31 36.10
C PHE A 498 -7.54 -7.69 36.36
N SER A 499 -6.50 -8.30 35.79
CA SER A 499 -5.11 -7.83 35.88
C SER A 499 -4.86 -6.61 34.96
N THR A 500 -5.65 -5.54 35.12
CA THR A 500 -5.59 -4.34 34.24
C THR A 500 -4.32 -3.55 34.41
N LEU A 501 -3.86 -3.36 35.65
CA LEU A 501 -2.62 -2.65 35.93
C LEU A 501 -1.38 -3.41 35.43
N GLU A 502 -1.33 -4.69 35.68
CA GLU A 502 -0.27 -5.57 35.18
C GLU A 502 -0.22 -5.55 33.66
N ARG A 503 -1.39 -5.64 33.01
CA ARG A 503 -1.51 -5.55 31.54
C ARG A 503 -0.95 -4.26 30.99
N PHE A 504 -1.20 -3.13 31.66
CA PHE A 504 -0.67 -1.84 31.26
C PHE A 504 0.84 -1.74 31.48
N ALA A 505 1.33 -2.18 32.63
CA ALA A 505 2.76 -2.22 32.97
C ALA A 505 3.55 -3.09 31.97
N ASP A 506 3.07 -4.31 31.69
CA ASP A 506 3.68 -5.22 30.73
C ASP A 506 3.67 -4.65 29.30
N THR A 507 2.63 -3.87 28.96
CA THR A 507 2.60 -3.18 27.66
C THR A 507 3.66 -2.08 27.59
N ILE A 508 3.86 -1.30 28.64
CA ILE A 508 4.93 -0.28 28.70
C ILE A 508 6.30 -0.96 28.58
N ALA A 509 6.55 -2.00 29.40
CA ALA A 509 7.79 -2.74 29.38
C ALA A 509 8.08 -3.36 28.00
N GLY A 510 7.12 -4.08 27.43
CA GLY A 510 7.25 -4.69 26.10
C GLY A 510 7.43 -3.66 24.98
N ALA A 511 6.77 -2.51 25.08
CA ALA A 511 6.91 -1.42 24.12
C ALA A 511 8.29 -0.73 24.21
N ALA A 512 8.81 -0.55 25.41
CA ALA A 512 10.16 -0.01 25.65
C ALA A 512 11.25 -0.96 25.16
N ILE A 513 11.15 -2.25 25.49
CA ILE A 513 12.08 -3.28 25.04
C ILE A 513 12.05 -3.40 23.51
N GLY A 514 10.86 -3.48 22.90
CA GLY A 514 10.71 -3.56 21.45
C GLY A 514 11.25 -2.33 20.72
N TRP A 515 11.07 -1.14 21.29
CA TRP A 515 11.66 0.09 20.76
C TRP A 515 13.19 0.09 20.86
N ALA A 516 13.74 -0.22 22.01
CA ALA A 516 15.19 -0.27 22.21
C ALA A 516 15.84 -1.30 21.29
N ALA A 517 15.24 -2.48 21.15
CA ALA A 517 15.72 -3.53 20.27
C ALA A 517 15.70 -3.13 18.77
N THR A 518 14.95 -2.10 18.38
CA THR A 518 14.94 -1.62 17.00
C THR A 518 16.31 -1.09 16.55
N PHE A 519 17.13 -0.64 17.50
CA PHE A 519 18.49 -0.17 17.23
C PHE A 519 19.52 -1.32 17.16
N VAL A 520 19.13 -2.54 17.51
CA VAL A 520 19.94 -3.75 17.33
C VAL A 520 19.65 -4.32 15.94
N LEU A 521 20.68 -4.52 15.10
CA LEU A 521 20.56 -4.92 13.69
C LEU A 521 19.56 -4.01 12.88
N PRO A 522 19.78 -2.70 12.87
CA PRO A 522 18.83 -1.77 12.29
C PRO A 522 18.70 -1.96 10.77
N THR A 523 17.48 -1.78 10.28
CA THR A 523 17.15 -1.75 8.85
C THR A 523 16.90 -0.32 8.39
N TRP A 524 18.00 0.47 8.31
CA TRP A 524 17.91 1.86 7.86
C TRP A 524 17.50 1.94 6.40
N GLU A 525 16.61 2.88 6.07
CA GLU A 525 16.14 3.13 4.70
C GLU A 525 17.30 3.45 3.74
N ARG A 526 18.34 4.12 4.24
CA ARG A 526 19.55 4.46 3.46
C ARG A 526 20.23 3.25 2.82
N ARG A 527 20.19 2.06 3.47
CA ARG A 527 20.82 0.85 2.94
C ARG A 527 20.18 0.31 1.67
N ASN A 528 18.87 0.50 1.55
CA ASN A 528 18.09 0.00 0.42
C ASN A 528 17.86 1.07 -0.66
N LEU A 529 18.23 2.33 -0.37
CA LEU A 529 17.95 3.47 -1.23
C LEU A 529 18.56 3.32 -2.62
N ALA A 530 19.84 2.90 -2.73
CA ALA A 530 20.51 2.73 -4.01
C ALA A 530 19.85 1.65 -4.90
N ALA A 531 19.42 0.55 -4.31
CA ALA A 531 18.73 -0.51 -5.05
C ALA A 531 17.34 -0.05 -5.52
N ALA A 532 16.58 0.63 -4.65
CA ALA A 532 15.27 1.18 -4.98
C ALA A 532 15.38 2.26 -6.07
N LEU A 533 16.41 3.12 -6.02
CA LEU A 533 16.67 4.16 -7.01
C LEU A 533 16.96 3.55 -8.39
N ARG A 534 17.86 2.57 -8.46
CA ARG A 534 18.15 1.85 -9.72
C ARG A 534 16.92 1.16 -10.30
N GLN A 535 16.10 0.53 -9.46
CA GLN A 535 14.86 -0.12 -9.90
C GLN A 535 13.86 0.90 -10.45
N ALA A 536 13.71 2.06 -9.81
CA ALA A 536 12.84 3.13 -10.26
C ALA A 536 13.32 3.72 -11.60
N ILE A 537 14.62 3.95 -11.76
CA ILE A 537 15.23 4.42 -13.02
C ILE A 537 15.01 3.39 -14.13
N ALA A 538 15.23 2.09 -13.87
CA ALA A 538 14.98 1.05 -14.85
C ALA A 538 13.50 1.01 -15.29
N ALA A 539 12.57 1.24 -14.38
CA ALA A 539 11.15 1.33 -14.70
C ALA A 539 10.81 2.60 -15.53
N LEU A 540 11.44 3.74 -15.22
CA LEU A 540 11.29 4.98 -16.01
C LEU A 540 11.83 4.79 -17.44
N ARG A 541 12.98 4.14 -17.61
CA ARG A 541 13.56 3.78 -18.93
C ARG A 541 12.61 2.92 -19.74
N ALA A 542 12.06 1.86 -19.12
CA ALA A 542 11.09 1.00 -19.77
C ALA A 542 9.82 1.76 -20.22
N TYR A 543 9.36 2.71 -19.40
CA TYR A 543 8.22 3.54 -19.77
C TYR A 543 8.57 4.55 -20.87
N ALA A 544 9.76 5.16 -20.84
CA ALA A 544 10.21 6.06 -21.90
C ALA A 544 10.26 5.37 -23.26
N ALA A 545 10.81 4.14 -23.31
CA ALA A 545 10.81 3.31 -24.52
C ALA A 545 9.39 3.01 -25.03
N GLU A 546 8.46 2.66 -24.14
CA GLU A 546 7.05 2.42 -24.50
C GLU A 546 6.36 3.71 -24.98
N ALA A 547 6.59 4.85 -24.33
CA ALA A 547 5.95 6.12 -24.64
C ALA A 547 6.37 6.71 -26.00
N THR A 548 7.54 6.32 -26.50
CA THR A 548 8.09 6.76 -27.78
C THR A 548 7.91 5.72 -28.89
N THR A 549 7.19 4.63 -28.65
CA THR A 549 6.86 3.63 -29.68
C THR A 549 5.70 4.13 -30.54
N LEU A 550 5.88 4.22 -31.86
CA LEU A 550 4.81 4.48 -32.81
C LEU A 550 4.06 3.17 -33.04
N SER A 551 2.83 3.06 -32.55
CA SER A 551 1.97 1.89 -32.69
C SER A 551 0.69 2.28 -33.38
N ASP A 552 0.28 1.50 -34.39
CA ASP A 552 -0.97 1.68 -35.15
C ASP A 552 -2.22 1.40 -34.30
N ASP A 553 -2.09 0.62 -33.25
CA ASP A 553 -3.18 0.30 -32.34
C ASP A 553 -3.40 1.42 -31.30
N GLY A 554 -3.96 2.53 -31.74
CA GLY A 554 -4.09 3.80 -31.02
C GLY A 554 -4.82 3.81 -29.68
N ALA A 555 -5.23 2.68 -29.09
CA ALA A 555 -6.04 2.69 -27.89
C ALA A 555 -5.71 1.62 -26.82
N GLY A 556 -4.90 0.62 -27.12
CA GLY A 556 -4.88 -0.60 -26.29
C GLY A 556 -3.56 -1.05 -25.69
N LEU A 557 -2.48 -0.28 -25.78
CA LEU A 557 -1.19 -0.76 -25.33
C LEU A 557 -1.05 -0.87 -23.81
N PRO A 558 -0.32 -1.89 -23.36
CA PRO A 558 -0.19 -2.20 -21.94
C PRO A 558 0.45 -1.04 -21.18
N ARG A 559 -0.34 -0.38 -20.35
CA ARG A 559 0.05 0.67 -19.40
C ARG A 559 0.95 0.15 -18.28
N PHE A 560 1.58 -1.01 -18.51
CA PHE A 560 2.31 -1.76 -17.49
C PHE A 560 3.65 -1.13 -17.13
N ALA A 561 4.44 -0.69 -18.12
CA ALA A 561 5.70 -0.01 -17.84
C ALA A 561 5.46 1.31 -17.10
N ARG A 562 4.44 2.07 -17.49
CA ARG A 562 4.00 3.28 -16.78
C ARG A 562 3.63 3.00 -15.32
N GLN A 563 2.84 1.95 -15.06
CA GLN A 563 2.49 1.57 -13.70
C GLN A 563 3.74 1.23 -12.89
N ARG A 564 4.66 0.44 -13.44
CA ARG A 564 5.93 0.08 -12.75
C ARG A 564 6.78 1.31 -12.43
N ALA A 565 6.81 2.29 -13.32
CA ALA A 565 7.51 3.56 -13.07
C ALA A 565 6.87 4.33 -11.90
N TYR A 566 5.54 4.46 -11.88
CA TYR A 566 4.84 5.06 -10.74
C TYR A 566 5.07 4.29 -9.44
N ASP A 567 5.05 2.95 -9.46
CA ASP A 567 5.30 2.13 -8.27
C ASP A 567 6.73 2.31 -7.74
N GLY A 568 7.72 2.47 -8.63
CA GLY A 568 9.09 2.80 -8.25
C GLY A 568 9.21 4.17 -7.57
N ILE A 569 8.61 5.19 -8.18
CA ILE A 569 8.58 6.57 -7.62
C ILE A 569 7.88 6.57 -6.26
N ARG A 570 6.73 5.90 -6.13
CA ARG A 570 5.97 5.77 -4.87
C ARG A 570 6.78 5.08 -3.78
N THR A 571 7.54 4.04 -4.11
CA THR A 571 8.42 3.35 -3.17
C THR A 571 9.45 4.30 -2.57
N LEU A 572 10.06 5.15 -3.39
CA LEU A 572 11.02 6.16 -2.95
C LEU A 572 10.36 7.30 -2.16
N ALA A 573 9.15 7.72 -2.53
CA ALA A 573 8.38 8.70 -1.75
C ALA A 573 8.05 8.17 -0.34
N ALA A 574 7.65 6.90 -0.23
CA ALA A 574 7.45 6.24 1.05
C ALA A 574 8.74 6.10 1.86
N THR A 575 9.86 5.78 1.21
CA THR A 575 11.20 5.74 1.83
C THR A 575 11.57 7.10 2.43
N ARG A 576 11.35 8.21 1.70
CA ARG A 576 11.54 9.57 2.21
C ARG A 576 10.74 9.81 3.49
N THR A 577 9.46 9.50 3.47
CA THR A 577 8.57 9.73 4.62
C THR A 577 8.97 8.88 5.84
N ARG A 578 9.33 7.62 5.65
CA ARG A 578 9.76 6.74 6.73
C ARG A 578 11.09 7.19 7.33
N SER A 579 12.01 7.67 6.50
CA SER A 579 13.34 8.11 6.95
C SER A 579 13.30 9.38 7.81
N LEU A 580 12.22 10.17 7.77
CA LEU A 580 12.06 11.34 8.66
C LEU A 580 12.08 10.96 10.15
N ALA A 581 11.69 9.75 10.50
CA ALA A 581 11.71 9.26 11.88
C ALA A 581 13.04 8.62 12.29
N GLU A 582 13.99 8.47 11.37
CA GLU A 582 15.33 7.94 11.63
C GLU A 582 16.26 9.01 12.21
N PRO A 583 17.30 8.64 12.98
CA PRO A 583 18.35 9.56 13.42
C PRO A 583 19.00 10.31 12.23
N ALA A 584 19.40 11.55 12.43
CA ALA A 584 19.92 12.42 11.37
C ALA A 584 21.10 11.80 10.61
N ASP A 585 22.01 11.13 11.31
CA ASP A 585 23.27 10.57 10.78
C ASP A 585 23.04 9.41 9.79
N VAL A 586 21.93 8.69 9.93
CA VAL A 586 21.58 7.53 9.07
C VAL A 586 20.46 7.81 8.10
N ARG A 587 19.90 9.01 8.15
CA ARG A 587 18.78 9.44 7.31
C ARG A 587 19.18 9.51 5.84
N VAL A 588 18.22 9.25 4.95
CA VAL A 588 18.40 9.47 3.52
C VAL A 588 18.56 10.97 3.23
N PRO A 589 19.22 11.38 2.14
CA PRO A 589 19.36 12.78 1.76
C PRO A 589 18.00 13.34 1.30
N ILE A 590 17.20 13.84 2.25
CA ILE A 590 15.81 14.28 2.05
C ILE A 590 15.66 15.34 0.95
N PRO A 591 16.47 16.44 0.90
CA PRO A 591 16.33 17.46 -0.14
C PRO A 591 16.53 16.90 -1.55
N GLN A 592 17.62 16.13 -1.76
CA GLN A 592 17.95 15.54 -3.06
C GLN A 592 16.91 14.52 -3.50
N LEU A 593 16.43 13.68 -2.57
CA LEU A 593 15.38 12.72 -2.87
C LEU A 593 14.05 13.42 -3.21
N THR A 594 13.73 14.54 -2.56
CA THR A 594 12.55 15.35 -2.90
C THR A 594 12.65 15.94 -4.29
N SER A 595 13.83 16.48 -4.66
CA SER A 595 14.09 17.00 -6.00
C SER A 595 14.02 15.91 -7.06
N TRP A 596 14.58 14.72 -6.78
CA TRP A 596 14.48 13.55 -7.65
C TRP A 596 13.03 13.12 -7.89
N LEU A 597 12.23 13.07 -6.83
CA LEU A 597 10.80 12.73 -6.92
C LEU A 597 10.06 13.75 -7.80
N ALA A 598 10.30 15.03 -7.61
CA ALA A 598 9.67 16.09 -8.39
C ALA A 598 10.03 15.96 -9.88
N ALA A 599 11.32 15.78 -10.21
CA ALA A 599 11.79 15.59 -11.58
C ALA A 599 11.23 14.29 -12.20
N SER A 600 11.14 13.21 -11.43
CA SER A 600 10.58 11.93 -11.91
C SER A 600 9.09 12.02 -12.25
N TYR A 601 8.30 12.69 -11.42
CA TYR A 601 6.90 13.00 -11.76
C TYR A 601 6.81 13.92 -12.98
N GLY A 602 7.75 14.88 -13.11
CA GLY A 602 7.92 15.72 -14.29
C GLY A 602 8.11 14.90 -15.55
N LEU A 603 9.10 14.03 -15.54
CA LEU A 603 9.40 13.13 -16.66
C LEU A 603 8.20 12.23 -17.03
N MET A 604 7.56 11.63 -16.03
CA MET A 604 6.37 10.78 -16.25
C MET A 604 5.27 11.50 -17.03
N ALA A 605 5.04 12.75 -16.74
CA ALA A 605 3.99 13.51 -17.37
C ALA A 605 4.41 14.02 -18.74
N GLN A 606 5.68 14.45 -18.95
CA GLN A 606 6.17 14.80 -20.29
C GLN A 606 6.13 13.58 -21.22
N LEU A 607 6.49 12.39 -20.75
CA LEU A 607 6.35 11.14 -21.50
C LEU A 607 4.88 10.83 -21.85
N SER A 608 3.95 11.09 -20.93
CA SER A 608 2.51 10.90 -21.21
C SER A 608 1.99 11.87 -22.24
N ASN A 609 2.42 13.15 -22.19
CA ASN A 609 2.08 14.17 -23.17
C ASN A 609 2.71 13.87 -24.54
N LEU A 610 3.97 13.45 -24.55
CA LEU A 610 4.67 13.05 -25.79
C LEU A 610 3.91 11.89 -26.47
N ARG A 611 3.59 10.84 -25.72
CA ARG A 611 2.82 9.70 -26.21
C ARG A 611 1.45 10.12 -26.80
N LEU A 612 0.71 10.99 -26.09
CA LEU A 612 -0.59 11.49 -26.57
C LEU A 612 -0.41 12.24 -27.89
N SER A 613 0.60 13.09 -28.00
CA SER A 613 0.90 13.82 -29.25
C SER A 613 1.27 12.89 -30.39
N LEU A 614 2.11 11.89 -30.11
CA LEU A 614 2.47 10.88 -31.11
C LEU A 614 1.24 10.08 -31.57
N ALA A 615 0.36 9.68 -30.67
CA ALA A 615 -0.85 8.94 -30.99
C ALA A 615 -1.85 9.75 -31.85
N MET A 616 -1.98 11.06 -31.59
CA MET A 616 -2.87 11.93 -32.35
C MET A 616 -2.36 12.20 -33.78
N HIS A 617 -1.05 12.25 -33.97
CA HIS A 617 -0.46 12.65 -35.26
C HIS A 617 0.22 11.50 -36.02
N ALA A 618 0.25 10.28 -35.46
CA ALA A 618 0.92 9.13 -36.07
C ALA A 618 0.41 8.79 -37.46
N ARG A 619 -0.90 8.99 -37.71
CA ARG A 619 -1.52 8.68 -39.00
C ARG A 619 -1.21 9.71 -40.09
N ASP A 620 -1.04 10.96 -39.70
CA ASP A 620 -0.84 12.09 -40.63
C ASP A 620 0.64 12.27 -41.00
N HIS A 621 1.56 11.78 -40.19
CA HIS A 621 3.01 11.97 -40.30
C HIS A 621 3.83 10.68 -40.28
N ALA A 622 3.26 9.54 -40.71
CA ALA A 622 3.93 8.23 -40.74
C ALA A 622 5.00 8.13 -41.84
N THR A 623 6.01 9.01 -41.78
CA THR A 623 7.18 8.95 -42.67
C THR A 623 8.31 8.16 -42.00
N PRO A 624 9.19 7.46 -42.79
CA PRO A 624 10.35 6.79 -42.23
C PRO A 624 11.27 7.71 -41.43
N ASP A 625 11.43 8.97 -41.88
CA ASP A 625 12.25 9.98 -41.22
C ASP A 625 11.68 10.37 -39.86
N PHE A 626 10.35 10.51 -39.76
CA PHE A 626 9.68 10.79 -38.50
C PHE A 626 9.84 9.64 -37.52
N ALA A 627 9.65 8.39 -37.97
CA ALA A 627 9.86 7.22 -37.13
C ALA A 627 11.30 7.11 -36.62
N ALA A 628 12.29 7.41 -37.50
CA ALA A 628 13.70 7.44 -37.14
C ALA A 628 14.00 8.57 -36.12
N ALA A 629 13.40 9.76 -36.28
CA ALA A 629 13.55 10.87 -35.33
C ALA A 629 13.00 10.51 -33.94
N VAL A 630 11.81 9.94 -33.86
CA VAL A 630 11.20 9.49 -32.60
C VAL A 630 12.05 8.39 -31.93
N THR A 631 12.61 7.47 -32.73
CA THR A 631 13.51 6.41 -32.22
C THR A 631 14.81 7.00 -31.65
N ARG A 632 15.36 8.08 -32.27
CA ARG A 632 16.52 8.77 -31.72
C ARG A 632 16.21 9.46 -30.40
N VAL A 633 15.07 10.13 -30.28
CA VAL A 633 14.59 10.71 -29.01
C VAL A 633 14.50 9.63 -27.92
N SER A 634 13.93 8.46 -28.24
CA SER A 634 13.86 7.33 -27.31
C SER A 634 15.24 6.91 -26.79
N ARG A 635 16.21 6.78 -27.71
CA ARG A 635 17.60 6.40 -27.34
C ARG A 635 18.30 7.48 -26.53
N GLU A 636 18.03 8.75 -26.81
CA GLU A 636 18.62 9.86 -26.05
C GLU A 636 18.07 9.92 -24.62
N VAL A 637 16.76 9.77 -24.43
CA VAL A 637 16.15 9.64 -23.09
C VAL A 637 16.71 8.42 -22.33
N ASP A 638 16.84 7.28 -23.01
CA ASP A 638 17.42 6.07 -22.42
C ASP A 638 18.87 6.27 -22.00
N GLY A 639 19.70 6.92 -22.86
CA GLY A 639 21.08 7.26 -22.56
C GLY A 639 21.21 8.17 -21.34
N LEU A 640 20.43 9.24 -21.29
CA LEU A 640 20.42 10.15 -20.14
C LEU A 640 20.11 9.46 -18.82
N LEU A 641 19.16 8.53 -18.85
CA LEU A 641 18.76 7.75 -17.67
C LEU A 641 19.71 6.58 -17.35
N ALA A 642 20.47 6.05 -18.35
CA ALA A 642 21.39 4.93 -18.18
C ALA A 642 22.73 5.32 -17.58
N ASP A 643 23.27 6.45 -18.01
CA ASP A 643 24.66 6.85 -17.74
C ASP A 643 24.91 7.30 -16.30
N GLY A 644 23.95 7.15 -15.39
CA GLY A 644 24.04 7.49 -13.96
C GLY A 644 25.03 8.65 -13.77
N ALA A 645 24.75 9.81 -14.28
CA ALA A 645 25.71 10.82 -14.72
C ALA A 645 26.70 11.22 -13.63
N LEU A 646 27.82 10.55 -13.58
CA LEU A 646 29.04 11.04 -12.92
C LEU A 646 29.62 12.27 -13.64
N GLN A 647 29.07 12.63 -14.81
CA GLN A 647 29.35 13.85 -15.53
C GLN A 647 28.01 14.49 -15.91
N ALA A 648 27.54 15.40 -15.07
CA ALA A 648 26.51 16.33 -15.50
C ALA A 648 27.02 17.04 -16.76
N PRO A 649 26.37 16.88 -17.91
CA PRO A 649 26.72 17.72 -19.04
C PRO A 649 26.23 19.13 -18.73
N ALA A 650 27.14 20.02 -18.34
CA ALA A 650 27.00 21.43 -18.58
C ALA A 650 27.12 21.66 -20.11
N SER A 651 26.19 21.08 -20.86
CA SER A 651 26.13 21.26 -22.31
C SER A 651 24.97 22.18 -22.65
N PRO A 652 25.17 23.14 -23.53
CA PRO A 652 24.10 23.97 -24.07
C PRO A 652 23.03 23.09 -24.70
N PRO A 653 21.78 23.59 -24.91
CA PRO A 653 20.69 22.80 -25.47
C PRO A 653 21.19 22.07 -26.72
N ARG A 654 21.20 20.72 -26.65
CA ARG A 654 21.63 19.88 -27.77
C ARG A 654 20.79 20.23 -28.98
N GLN A 655 21.41 20.62 -30.07
CA GLN A 655 20.73 20.74 -31.36
C GLN A 655 20.32 19.32 -31.77
N LEU A 656 19.01 19.03 -31.74
CA LEU A 656 18.48 17.80 -32.25
C LEU A 656 18.68 17.78 -33.76
N GLU A 657 19.39 16.80 -34.30
CA GLU A 657 19.62 16.63 -35.74
C GLU A 657 18.28 16.61 -36.54
N ASP A 658 17.17 16.27 -35.87
CA ASP A 658 15.84 16.12 -36.45
C ASP A 658 14.90 17.29 -36.14
N GLU A 659 15.37 18.44 -35.71
CA GLU A 659 14.49 19.56 -35.31
C GLU A 659 13.44 19.91 -36.38
N ARG A 660 13.83 19.86 -37.65
CA ARG A 660 12.92 20.19 -38.76
C ARG A 660 11.79 19.16 -38.90
N VAL A 661 12.12 17.86 -38.72
CA VAL A 661 11.15 16.78 -38.83
C VAL A 661 10.19 16.80 -37.64
N LEU A 662 10.69 17.02 -36.42
CA LEU A 662 9.88 17.11 -35.21
C LEU A 662 9.07 18.42 -35.16
N ALA A 663 9.56 19.53 -35.72
CA ALA A 663 8.84 20.80 -35.80
C ALA A 663 7.69 20.79 -36.81
N ALA A 664 7.68 19.84 -37.75
CA ALA A 664 6.56 19.67 -38.70
C ALA A 664 5.26 19.23 -38.00
N VAL A 665 5.38 18.60 -36.82
CA VAL A 665 4.23 18.22 -35.98
C VAL A 665 3.98 19.33 -34.95
N PRO A 666 2.77 19.90 -34.89
CA PRO A 666 2.47 20.98 -33.95
C PRO A 666 2.79 20.61 -32.49
N HIS A 667 3.49 21.49 -31.80
CA HIS A 667 3.86 21.36 -30.38
C HIS A 667 4.75 20.16 -30.00
N LEU A 668 5.23 19.33 -30.94
CA LEU A 668 6.01 18.13 -30.64
C LEU A 668 7.43 18.48 -30.21
N LEU A 669 8.14 19.35 -30.95
CA LEU A 669 9.52 19.71 -30.65
C LEU A 669 9.70 20.32 -29.24
N PRO A 670 8.88 21.28 -28.78
CA PRO A 670 8.94 21.76 -27.40
C PRO A 670 8.72 20.68 -26.35
N ARG A 671 7.84 19.71 -26.62
CA ARG A 671 7.57 18.57 -25.71
C ARG A 671 8.76 17.62 -25.65
N VAL A 672 9.40 17.33 -26.77
CA VAL A 672 10.61 16.51 -26.82
C VAL A 672 11.72 17.18 -26.00
N ARG A 673 11.98 18.48 -26.19
CA ARG A 673 12.98 19.22 -25.42
C ARG A 673 12.70 19.16 -23.91
N ARG A 674 11.46 19.42 -23.50
CA ARG A 674 11.07 19.31 -22.08
C ARG A 674 11.26 17.89 -21.52
N THR A 675 10.99 16.86 -22.32
CA THR A 675 11.18 15.46 -21.92
C THR A 675 12.66 15.16 -21.67
N LEU A 676 13.55 15.63 -22.55
CA LEU A 676 15.01 15.51 -22.41
C LEU A 676 15.54 16.28 -21.19
N ASP A 677 15.04 17.50 -20.98
CA ASP A 677 15.42 18.32 -19.81
C ASP A 677 15.01 17.64 -18.48
N GLU A 678 13.81 17.05 -18.41
CA GLU A 678 13.38 16.33 -17.21
C GLU A 678 14.17 15.03 -17.02
N ALA A 679 14.48 14.29 -18.09
CA ALA A 679 15.32 13.10 -18.01
C ALA A 679 16.73 13.44 -17.49
N ALA A 680 17.30 14.52 -17.96
CA ALA A 680 18.60 15.03 -17.48
C ALA A 680 18.54 15.42 -15.98
N ARG A 681 17.45 16.08 -15.53
CA ARG A 681 17.26 16.41 -14.11
C ARG A 681 17.13 15.17 -13.23
N VAL A 682 16.37 14.16 -13.68
CA VAL A 682 16.25 12.88 -12.97
C VAL A 682 17.63 12.23 -12.81
N ALA A 683 18.42 12.18 -13.87
CA ALA A 683 19.77 11.63 -13.85
C ALA A 683 20.71 12.40 -12.91
N ALA A 684 20.72 13.74 -13.00
CA ALA A 684 21.55 14.60 -12.15
C ALA A 684 21.24 14.43 -10.65
N HIS A 685 19.95 14.42 -10.28
CA HIS A 685 19.56 14.20 -8.89
C HIS A 685 19.84 12.76 -8.42
N ALA A 686 19.75 11.75 -9.28
CA ALA A 686 20.14 10.39 -8.97
C ALA A 686 21.63 10.29 -8.63
N ALA A 687 22.49 10.90 -9.46
CA ALA A 687 23.93 10.94 -9.23
C ALA A 687 24.29 11.66 -7.92
N GLN A 688 23.62 12.77 -7.58
CA GLN A 688 23.78 13.46 -6.30
C GLN A 688 23.42 12.56 -5.12
N ILE A 689 22.32 11.81 -5.22
CA ILE A 689 21.90 10.87 -4.17
C ILE A 689 22.95 9.75 -4.03
N GLU A 690 23.41 9.15 -5.13
CA GLU A 690 24.39 8.07 -5.10
C GLU A 690 25.73 8.54 -4.52
N ALA A 691 26.20 9.73 -4.84
CA ALA A 691 27.41 10.32 -4.26
C ALA A 691 27.33 10.48 -2.73
N LEU A 692 26.16 10.88 -2.22
CA LEU A 692 25.92 11.04 -0.78
C LEU A 692 25.75 9.73 -0.01
N ILE A 693 25.42 8.63 -0.71
CA ILE A 693 25.18 7.33 -0.09
C ILE A 693 26.46 6.50 -0.07
N ARG A 694 27.39 6.70 -1.01
CA ARG A 694 28.67 5.97 -1.03
C ARG A 694 29.42 6.20 0.28
N PRO A 695 29.89 5.14 0.96
CA PRO A 695 30.80 5.34 2.07
C PRO A 695 32.07 6.06 1.57
N PRO A 696 32.69 6.94 2.39
CA PRO A 696 33.96 7.57 2.03
C PRO A 696 34.99 6.46 1.73
N GLU A 697 35.76 6.64 0.65
CA GLU A 697 36.73 5.65 0.14
C GLU A 697 37.82 5.27 1.16
N SER A 698 37.94 5.96 2.30
CA SER A 698 38.91 5.72 3.35
C SER A 698 38.64 4.46 4.23
N GLU A 699 37.47 3.81 4.11
CA GLU A 699 37.15 2.58 4.90
C GLU A 699 37.23 1.29 4.07
N ALA A 700 37.66 1.33 2.83
CA ALA A 700 38.03 0.12 2.10
C ALA A 700 39.40 -0.34 2.62
N SER A 701 39.41 -1.08 3.74
CA SER A 701 40.59 -1.82 4.21
C SER A 701 41.15 -2.62 3.05
N PRO A 702 42.45 -2.53 2.72
CA PRO A 702 43.04 -3.28 1.64
C PRO A 702 42.81 -4.77 1.94
N ARG A 703 42.18 -5.48 1.04
CA ARG A 703 42.10 -6.94 1.11
C ARG A 703 43.51 -7.47 1.21
N PRO A 704 43.86 -8.30 2.23
CA PRO A 704 45.18 -8.88 2.30
C PRO A 704 45.36 -9.71 1.01
N THR A 705 46.32 -9.30 0.19
CA THR A 705 46.79 -10.07 -0.95
C THR A 705 47.49 -11.29 -0.40
N ILE A 706 46.80 -12.44 -0.38
CA ILE A 706 47.44 -13.72 -0.12
C ILE A 706 48.31 -13.99 -1.35
N ALA A 707 49.60 -13.65 -1.21
CA ALA A 707 50.62 -14.05 -2.13
C ALA A 707 50.75 -15.59 -2.04
N HIS A 708 50.24 -16.29 -3.05
CA HIS A 708 50.58 -17.68 -3.30
C HIS A 708 52.05 -17.72 -3.74
N GLY A 709 52.95 -17.88 -2.80
CA GLY A 709 54.30 -18.40 -3.06
C GLY A 709 54.17 -19.89 -3.32
N LEU A 710 54.06 -20.29 -4.59
CA LEU A 710 54.36 -21.64 -5.03
C LEU A 710 55.87 -21.69 -5.30
N ALA A 711 56.62 -22.29 -4.40
CA ALA A 711 57.99 -22.70 -4.62
C ALA A 711 58.01 -23.84 -5.63
N ASP A 712 58.86 -23.66 -6.66
CA ASP A 712 59.35 -24.68 -7.57
C ASP A 712 59.84 -25.91 -6.82
N VAL A 713 59.26 -27.07 -7.07
CA VAL A 713 59.90 -28.36 -6.85
C VAL A 713 60.12 -29.00 -8.24
N LYS A 714 61.39 -29.01 -8.62
CA LYS A 714 61.88 -29.79 -9.78
C LYS A 714 61.69 -31.26 -9.52
N ASP A 715 60.99 -31.94 -10.38
CA ASP A 715 61.10 -33.38 -10.60
C ASP A 715 62.15 -33.68 -11.66
N GLU A 716 63.13 -34.51 -11.31
CA GLU A 716 63.93 -35.25 -12.22
C GLU A 716 63.72 -36.78 -12.00
N PRO A 717 63.90 -37.64 -13.02
CA PRO A 717 63.11 -38.85 -13.23
C PRO A 717 63.75 -40.11 -12.70
N ARG A 718 62.88 -41.11 -12.37
CA ARG A 718 63.10 -42.53 -12.64
C ARG A 718 61.79 -43.32 -12.64
#